data_292b9f12075d46bde591ad0173fb81f4
#
_entry.id   292b9f12075d46bde591ad0173fb81f4
#
_cell.length_a   1.000
_cell.length_b   1.000
_cell.length_c   1.000
_cell.angle_alpha   90.00
_cell.angle_beta   90.00
_cell.angle_gamma   90.00
#
_symmetry.space_group_name_H-M   'P 1'
#
loop_
_entity.id
_entity.type
_entity.pdbx_description
1 polymer ?
#
loop_
_entity_poly.entity_id
_entity_poly.type
_entity_poly.pdbx_seq_one_letter_code
_entity_poly.pdbx_strand_id
1 'polypeptide(L)'
;MPHGRHVVNRCLKPESNFGTKAPCYVKKYFYTVCTGSAAAKRDGDIISAPPFFGIRLIFAPFLHTAERCIFIMCGIVGFTGKTKAAGFLLEGLERLEYRGYDSAGIAVLDGSKIQIEKTTERIKNLIDKTDNGEKINGTIGIGHTRWATHGAPSFANAHPHISADGRFAVVHNGIIENYIALRDSLKEEGVKFASETDTEVIPQLIAKYYNGDFFEAVSKAVSKLEGSYALGIVCTDFPDTLIAVRKFSPLIIGLSSEANYIASDVTAIVSHTRDILYIEDGEIAVLTPNGVKLYDGDKNELHRDPAVISWDVAAAEKDGYDHFMMKEIMEQPNAVKQTIKSRIEGREIVFDGLKLNEEKLKKINRIEIVACGSAYHAGMVGKYVFEEMLRIPTGIDYASEYRYRNPITNDKTLTVIISQSGETADTLAALKEAKKRGSHTLAIVNVVGSSIANAADDVIYTWAGPEIAVATTKGYTTQLSVLYLIAVWAARILGTMDSARVEKIFDDICRLPELIERVILSEPKIKEMAKHCGDPKSLFFIGRNIDYAVSLEASLKLKEISYIHSEAYAAGELKHGTISLIEEGRTVIALAAYEELFDKLLSNVKEVKARGAYVIACATEGHTEIAKEAEEVIYIPRIDPLLLATLEVVPFQIYSYYVALYKGCDIDKPRNLAKSVTVE
;
A
#
# COMPACT_ATOMS: atom_id res chain seq x y z
N MET A 1 -63.75 -18.74 -19.57
CA MET A 1 -63.73 -19.60 -20.74
C MET A 1 -63.24 -18.82 -21.95
N PRO A 2 -62.52 -19.48 -22.85
CA PRO A 2 -61.24 -20.15 -22.70
C PRO A 2 -60.24 -19.59 -23.73
N HIS A 3 -59.01 -19.83 -23.68
CA HIS A 3 -58.14 -20.72 -24.47
C HIS A 3 -56.67 -20.43 -24.27
N GLY A 4 -56.03 -21.46 -23.90
CA GLY A 4 -54.58 -21.55 -23.82
C GLY A 4 -53.94 -21.84 -25.18
N ARG A 5 -52.60 -21.67 -25.19
CA ARG A 5 -51.69 -22.47 -26.03
C ARG A 5 -50.34 -22.61 -25.35
N HIS A 6 -50.02 -23.84 -25.00
CA HIS A 6 -48.66 -24.30 -24.71
C HIS A 6 -47.82 -24.30 -25.99
N VAL A 7 -46.55 -23.87 -25.87
CA VAL A 7 -45.53 -24.28 -26.85
C VAL A 7 -44.36 -24.86 -26.07
N VAL A 8 -44.19 -26.14 -26.25
CA VAL A 8 -43.05 -26.95 -25.83
C VAL A 8 -41.94 -26.74 -26.86
N ASN A 9 -40.73 -26.38 -26.43
CA ASN A 9 -39.58 -26.52 -27.29
C ASN A 9 -38.57 -27.51 -26.69
N ARG A 10 -38.38 -28.58 -27.49
CA ARG A 10 -37.40 -29.65 -27.24
C ARG A 10 -35.98 -29.17 -27.45
N CYS A 11 -35.11 -29.66 -26.56
CA CYS A 11 -33.65 -29.72 -26.76
C CYS A 11 -33.31 -30.65 -27.95
N LEU A 12 -32.36 -30.20 -28.77
CA LEU A 12 -31.53 -31.05 -29.61
C LEU A 12 -30.08 -30.60 -29.45
N LYS A 13 -29.22 -31.55 -29.03
CA LYS A 13 -27.75 -31.46 -29.13
C LYS A 13 -27.35 -31.68 -30.60
N PRO A 14 -26.22 -31.15 -31.03
CA PRO A 14 -25.34 -31.87 -31.93
C PRO A 14 -23.90 -31.99 -31.42
N GLU A 15 -23.34 -33.12 -31.87
CA GLU A 15 -21.94 -33.53 -31.65
C GLU A 15 -20.97 -32.84 -32.60
N SER A 16 -19.74 -32.69 -32.08
CA SER A 16 -18.39 -32.73 -32.67
C SER A 16 -18.12 -32.30 -34.14
N ASN A 17 -17.09 -31.51 -34.25
CA ASN A 17 -15.86 -31.55 -35.04
C ASN A 17 -15.55 -30.40 -36.00
N PHE A 18 -14.24 -30.03 -35.93
CA PHE A 18 -13.38 -29.30 -36.88
C PHE A 18 -13.37 -27.76 -36.91
N GLY A 19 -12.31 -27.24 -36.35
CA GLY A 19 -11.25 -26.44 -36.97
C GLY A 19 -11.55 -25.02 -37.50
N THR A 20 -10.68 -24.13 -37.08
CA THR A 20 -10.21 -22.89 -37.71
C THR A 20 -10.85 -21.54 -37.33
N LYS A 21 -9.97 -20.72 -36.71
CA LYS A 21 -9.84 -19.26 -36.83
C LYS A 21 -11.06 -18.35 -36.57
N ALA A 22 -10.94 -17.61 -35.49
CA ALA A 22 -11.77 -16.46 -35.13
C ALA A 22 -11.65 -15.27 -36.11
N PRO A 23 -12.70 -14.42 -36.18
CA PRO A 23 -12.45 -13.07 -35.68
C PRO A 23 -13.53 -12.56 -34.70
N CYS A 24 -13.08 -11.67 -33.82
CA CYS A 24 -13.88 -10.91 -32.87
C CYS A 24 -15.04 -10.16 -33.55
N TYR A 25 -16.26 -10.38 -33.04
CA TYR A 25 -17.39 -9.51 -33.30
C TYR A 25 -17.79 -8.75 -32.04
N VAL A 26 -17.71 -7.43 -32.16
CA VAL A 26 -18.25 -6.47 -31.16
C VAL A 26 -19.77 -6.51 -31.24
N LYS A 27 -20.46 -6.94 -30.19
CA LYS A 27 -21.93 -6.82 -30.06
C LYS A 27 -22.28 -5.40 -29.57
N LYS A 28 -22.88 -4.60 -30.47
CA LYS A 28 -23.61 -3.39 -30.10
C LYS A 28 -24.92 -3.76 -29.42
N TYR A 29 -25.15 -3.29 -28.22
CA TYR A 29 -26.46 -3.30 -27.58
C TYR A 29 -27.22 -2.02 -27.95
N PHE A 30 -28.35 -2.18 -28.63
CA PHE A 30 -29.35 -1.13 -28.79
C PHE A 30 -30.35 -1.21 -27.62
N TYR A 31 -30.51 -0.13 -26.90
CA TYR A 31 -31.65 0.05 -25.99
C TYR A 31 -32.78 0.74 -26.73
N THR A 32 -33.90 0.07 -26.87
CA THR A 32 -35.16 0.66 -27.37
C THR A 32 -35.93 1.17 -26.15
N VAL A 33 -36.08 2.48 -26.06
CA VAL A 33 -36.96 3.11 -25.07
C VAL A 33 -38.37 3.10 -25.65
N CYS A 34 -39.26 2.30 -25.08
CA CYS A 34 -40.69 2.37 -25.38
C CYS A 34 -41.33 3.46 -24.55
N THR A 35 -41.73 4.56 -25.17
CA THR A 35 -42.66 5.54 -24.59
C THR A 35 -44.10 5.06 -24.81
N GLY A 36 -44.74 4.58 -23.74
CA GLY A 36 -46.16 4.28 -23.72
C GLY A 36 -46.95 5.46 -23.10
N SER A 37 -47.71 6.17 -23.91
CA SER A 37 -48.68 7.12 -23.43
C SER A 37 -49.98 6.41 -23.06
N ALA A 38 -50.41 6.50 -21.81
CA ALA A 38 -51.78 6.14 -21.41
C ALA A 38 -52.53 7.42 -21.04
N ALA A 39 -53.49 7.82 -21.83
CA ALA A 39 -54.41 8.88 -21.57
C ALA A 39 -55.53 8.40 -20.65
N ALA A 40 -55.76 9.09 -19.51
CA ALA A 40 -56.98 8.99 -18.74
C ALA A 40 -57.58 10.41 -18.66
N LYS A 41 -58.75 10.58 -19.23
CA LYS A 41 -59.60 11.78 -19.08
C LYS A 41 -60.25 11.80 -17.69
N ARG A 42 -60.22 12.93 -17.04
CA ARG A 42 -61.32 13.45 -16.23
C ARG A 42 -61.26 14.99 -16.08
N ASP A 43 -62.39 15.55 -16.29
CA ASP A 43 -62.87 16.92 -16.31
C ASP A 43 -62.22 17.97 -15.38
N GLY A 44 -62.03 19.15 -15.96
CA GLY A 44 -62.22 20.45 -15.28
C GLY A 44 -60.97 21.27 -15.03
N ASP A 45 -60.98 22.42 -15.67
CA ASP A 45 -60.24 23.66 -15.39
C ASP A 45 -58.83 23.86 -15.97
N ILE A 46 -58.84 24.81 -16.88
CA ILE A 46 -57.66 25.43 -17.52
C ILE A 46 -57.09 26.49 -16.58
N ILE A 47 -55.86 26.27 -16.17
CA ILE A 47 -55.01 27.34 -15.60
C ILE A 47 -53.75 27.44 -16.47
N SER A 48 -53.58 28.60 -17.09
CA SER A 48 -52.44 29.01 -17.91
C SER A 48 -51.20 29.24 -17.05
N ALA A 49 -50.10 28.61 -17.38
CA ALA A 49 -48.77 28.90 -16.85
C ALA A 49 -47.89 29.68 -17.86
N PRO A 50 -47.05 30.60 -17.41
CA PRO A 50 -46.27 31.47 -18.28
C PRO A 50 -45.04 30.79 -18.89
N PRO A 51 -44.43 31.34 -19.95
CA PRO A 51 -43.39 30.71 -20.72
C PRO A 51 -42.05 30.67 -19.99
N PHE A 52 -41.46 29.48 -19.85
CA PHE A 52 -40.09 29.31 -19.39
C PHE A 52 -39.08 29.62 -20.50
N PHE A 53 -38.13 30.47 -20.17
CA PHE A 53 -36.96 30.80 -20.96
C PHE A 53 -36.11 29.54 -21.27
N GLY A 54 -35.77 29.36 -22.53
CA GLY A 54 -34.90 28.30 -22.98
C GLY A 54 -33.42 28.54 -22.57
N ILE A 55 -32.88 27.66 -21.73
CA ILE A 55 -31.44 27.55 -21.53
C ILE A 55 -30.90 26.55 -22.56
N ARG A 56 -30.15 27.06 -23.54
CA ARG A 56 -29.33 26.21 -24.42
C ARG A 56 -28.15 25.67 -23.62
N LEU A 57 -28.20 24.40 -23.23
CA LEU A 57 -27.03 23.67 -22.76
C LEU A 57 -26.18 23.31 -23.99
N ILE A 58 -25.02 23.95 -24.05
CA ILE A 58 -23.94 23.54 -24.97
C ILE A 58 -23.26 22.34 -24.31
N PHE A 59 -23.56 21.13 -24.75
CA PHE A 59 -22.79 19.95 -24.41
C PHE A 59 -21.51 19.96 -25.26
N ALA A 60 -20.37 20.26 -24.64
CA ALA A 60 -19.07 19.88 -25.14
C ALA A 60 -18.82 18.41 -24.78
N PRO A 61 -18.37 17.56 -25.69
CA PRO A 61 -18.05 16.18 -25.36
C PRO A 61 -16.65 16.11 -24.74
N PHE A 62 -16.58 16.08 -23.41
CA PHE A 62 -15.41 15.55 -22.70
C PHE A 62 -15.72 14.10 -22.28
N LEU A 63 -15.56 13.18 -23.23
CA LEU A 63 -15.38 11.76 -22.95
C LEU A 63 -13.87 11.53 -22.88
N HIS A 64 -13.28 11.75 -21.71
CA HIS A 64 -12.06 11.05 -21.34
C HIS A 64 -12.48 9.83 -20.52
N THR A 65 -12.45 8.68 -21.16
CA THR A 65 -12.43 7.38 -20.48
C THR A 65 -11.09 7.28 -19.79
N ALA A 66 -11.02 7.67 -18.51
CA ALA A 66 -9.90 7.30 -17.65
C ALA A 66 -10.00 5.79 -17.41
N GLU A 67 -9.23 5.01 -18.16
CA GLU A 67 -8.92 3.64 -17.77
C GLU A 67 -8.20 3.69 -16.43
N ARG A 68 -8.83 3.11 -15.41
CA ARG A 68 -8.26 2.95 -14.09
C ARG A 68 -7.11 1.95 -14.17
N CYS A 69 -5.89 2.44 -14.27
CA CYS A 69 -4.71 1.62 -14.09
C CYS A 69 -4.38 1.53 -12.60
N ILE A 70 -4.46 0.32 -12.04
CA ILE A 70 -3.97 0.01 -10.69
C ILE A 70 -2.47 -0.21 -10.81
N PHE A 71 -1.66 0.56 -10.06
CA PHE A 71 -0.20 0.53 -10.17
C PHE A 71 0.45 -0.07 -8.93
N ILE A 72 1.39 -0.97 -9.15
CA ILE A 72 2.20 -1.67 -8.15
C ILE A 72 3.67 -1.36 -8.42
N MET A 73 4.49 -1.21 -7.37
CA MET A 73 5.83 -0.61 -7.46
C MET A 73 6.90 -1.51 -8.09
N CYS A 74 7.73 -0.89 -8.92
CA CYS A 74 9.00 -1.39 -9.44
C CYS A 74 10.17 -1.06 -8.48
N GLY A 75 11.30 -1.79 -8.58
CA GLY A 75 12.52 -1.50 -7.84
C GLY A 75 13.60 -0.89 -8.73
N ILE A 76 14.22 0.22 -8.32
CA ILE A 76 15.39 0.83 -8.96
C ILE A 76 16.61 0.65 -8.09
N VAL A 77 17.72 0.30 -8.71
CA VAL A 77 19.08 0.41 -8.16
C VAL A 77 20.02 1.03 -9.20
N GLY A 78 21.06 1.70 -8.74
CA GLY A 78 22.13 2.18 -9.59
C GLY A 78 23.42 2.31 -8.82
N PHE A 79 24.53 2.24 -9.53
CA PHE A 79 25.87 2.17 -8.97
C PHE A 79 26.83 2.95 -9.84
N THR A 80 27.72 3.74 -9.22
CA THR A 80 28.94 4.26 -9.82
C THR A 80 30.05 4.19 -8.79
N GLY A 81 31.15 3.50 -9.12
CA GLY A 81 32.22 3.22 -8.15
C GLY A 81 33.49 2.69 -8.77
N LYS A 82 34.34 2.16 -7.89
CA LYS A 82 35.67 1.60 -8.25
C LYS A 82 35.64 0.10 -8.52
N THR A 83 34.55 -0.58 -8.18
CA THR A 83 34.37 -2.03 -8.34
C THR A 83 33.34 -2.36 -9.41
N LYS A 84 33.19 -3.65 -9.76
CA LYS A 84 32.17 -4.10 -10.72
C LYS A 84 30.76 -3.74 -10.22
N ALA A 85 29.95 -3.11 -11.10
CA ALA A 85 28.60 -2.69 -10.79
C ALA A 85 27.61 -3.87 -10.71
N ALA A 86 27.80 -4.90 -11.55
CA ALA A 86 26.79 -5.95 -11.76
C ALA A 86 26.42 -6.70 -10.49
N GLY A 87 27.40 -7.07 -9.64
CA GLY A 87 27.14 -7.78 -8.38
C GLY A 87 26.23 -6.98 -7.43
N PHE A 88 26.53 -5.70 -7.23
CA PHE A 88 25.71 -4.80 -6.43
C PHE A 88 24.29 -4.66 -7.02
N LEU A 89 24.18 -4.46 -8.34
CA LEU A 89 22.86 -4.28 -8.98
C LEU A 89 21.98 -5.51 -8.78
N LEU A 90 22.52 -6.71 -8.94
CA LEU A 90 21.77 -7.96 -8.74
C LEU A 90 21.37 -8.17 -7.29
N GLU A 91 22.28 -7.96 -6.32
CA GLU A 91 21.98 -8.03 -4.89
C GLU A 91 20.90 -7.02 -4.50
N GLY A 92 21.02 -5.77 -4.92
CA GLY A 92 20.05 -4.72 -4.63
C GLY A 92 18.68 -5.02 -5.24
N LEU A 93 18.61 -5.55 -6.46
CA LEU A 93 17.36 -5.97 -7.09
C LEU A 93 16.73 -7.18 -6.41
N GLU A 94 17.51 -8.13 -5.93
CA GLU A 94 17.00 -9.27 -5.15
C GLU A 94 16.33 -8.80 -3.86
N ARG A 95 16.93 -7.81 -3.19
CA ARG A 95 16.35 -7.17 -2.00
C ARG A 95 15.10 -6.35 -2.30
N LEU A 96 14.93 -5.86 -3.54
CA LEU A 96 13.76 -5.12 -4.00
C LEU A 96 12.69 -5.99 -4.68
N GLU A 97 12.91 -7.29 -4.83
CA GLU A 97 11.96 -8.18 -5.54
C GLU A 97 10.55 -8.18 -4.92
N TYR A 98 10.42 -7.86 -3.62
CA TYR A 98 9.11 -7.70 -2.97
C TYR A 98 8.29 -6.53 -3.53
N ARG A 99 8.91 -5.63 -4.30
CA ARG A 99 8.25 -4.50 -4.97
C ARG A 99 7.73 -4.85 -6.37
N GLY A 100 8.38 -5.79 -7.09
CA GLY A 100 7.97 -6.21 -8.43
C GLY A 100 8.82 -7.38 -8.92
N TYR A 101 8.20 -8.32 -9.62
CA TYR A 101 8.86 -9.59 -10.02
C TYR A 101 8.45 -10.13 -11.40
N ASP A 102 7.72 -9.35 -12.21
CA ASP A 102 7.27 -9.79 -13.56
C ASP A 102 8.41 -9.79 -14.57
N SER A 103 9.37 -8.93 -14.40
CA SER A 103 10.61 -8.90 -15.17
C SER A 103 11.69 -8.15 -14.40
N ALA A 104 12.95 -8.46 -14.72
CA ALA A 104 14.09 -7.74 -14.18
C ALA A 104 15.15 -7.51 -15.26
N GLY A 105 16.01 -6.50 -15.06
CA GLY A 105 17.13 -6.26 -15.96
C GLY A 105 18.12 -5.26 -15.40
N ILE A 106 19.33 -5.35 -15.92
CA ILE A 106 20.44 -4.45 -15.63
C ILE A 106 21.03 -3.89 -16.92
N ALA A 107 21.55 -2.68 -16.86
CA ALA A 107 22.40 -2.09 -17.87
C ALA A 107 23.70 -1.66 -17.23
N VAL A 108 24.81 -2.14 -17.71
CA VAL A 108 26.16 -1.84 -17.22
C VAL A 108 26.98 -1.28 -18.36
N LEU A 109 27.71 -0.22 -18.10
CA LEU A 109 28.58 0.41 -19.08
C LEU A 109 29.97 -0.21 -19.00
N ASP A 110 30.37 -0.87 -20.09
CA ASP A 110 31.71 -1.44 -20.30
C ASP A 110 32.46 -0.56 -21.32
N GLY A 111 33.28 0.35 -20.82
CA GLY A 111 33.95 1.35 -21.66
C GLY A 111 32.96 2.25 -22.38
N SER A 112 32.79 2.05 -23.70
CA SER A 112 31.90 2.86 -24.56
C SER A 112 30.61 2.14 -24.96
N LYS A 113 30.32 0.99 -24.37
CA LYS A 113 29.12 0.18 -24.67
C LYS A 113 28.27 -0.07 -23.46
N ILE A 114 26.96 0.05 -23.63
CA ILE A 114 25.99 -0.38 -22.63
C ILE A 114 25.66 -1.85 -22.89
N GLN A 115 26.01 -2.72 -21.93
CA GLN A 115 25.63 -4.12 -21.91
C GLN A 115 24.32 -4.26 -21.13
N ILE A 116 23.29 -4.83 -21.76
CA ILE A 116 21.95 -4.98 -21.16
C ILE A 116 21.63 -6.46 -21.05
N GLU A 117 21.27 -6.89 -19.84
CA GLU A 117 20.76 -8.23 -19.56
C GLU A 117 19.38 -8.13 -18.89
N LYS A 118 18.42 -8.93 -19.38
CA LYS A 118 17.03 -8.93 -18.92
C LYS A 118 16.49 -10.33 -18.72
N THR A 119 15.43 -10.44 -17.92
CA THR A 119 14.60 -11.64 -17.77
C THR A 119 13.12 -11.23 -17.68
N THR A 120 12.22 -12.11 -18.15
CA THR A 120 10.77 -12.00 -17.95
C THR A 120 10.29 -12.90 -16.81
N GLU A 121 11.19 -13.25 -15.92
CA GLU A 121 10.99 -14.08 -14.76
C GLU A 121 11.63 -13.42 -13.53
N ARG A 122 11.61 -14.11 -12.38
CA ARG A 122 12.20 -13.60 -11.13
C ARG A 122 13.69 -13.30 -11.29
N ILE A 123 14.19 -12.39 -10.45
CA ILE A 123 15.60 -11.92 -10.44
C ILE A 123 16.61 -13.07 -10.38
N LYS A 124 16.28 -14.18 -9.73
CA LYS A 124 17.14 -15.37 -9.64
C LYS A 124 17.60 -15.86 -11.01
N ASN A 125 16.72 -15.83 -12.03
CA ASN A 125 17.07 -16.25 -13.38
C ASN A 125 18.09 -15.29 -14.04
N LEU A 126 18.03 -14.01 -13.70
CA LEU A 126 19.02 -13.03 -14.16
C LEU A 126 20.37 -13.24 -13.46
N ILE A 127 20.36 -13.54 -12.16
CA ILE A 127 21.54 -13.89 -11.36
C ILE A 127 22.24 -15.13 -11.96
N ASP A 128 21.50 -16.21 -12.18
CA ASP A 128 22.03 -17.46 -12.75
C ASP A 128 22.57 -17.24 -14.19
N LYS A 129 21.84 -16.49 -15.02
CA LYS A 129 22.24 -16.17 -16.40
C LYS A 129 23.55 -15.40 -16.47
N THR A 130 23.75 -14.48 -15.55
CA THR A 130 24.92 -13.60 -15.51
C THR A 130 26.08 -14.15 -14.67
N ASP A 131 25.90 -15.34 -14.06
CA ASP A 131 26.88 -15.96 -13.14
C ASP A 131 27.21 -15.02 -11.98
N ASN A 132 26.17 -14.61 -11.22
CA ASN A 132 26.26 -13.59 -10.16
C ASN A 132 26.85 -12.24 -10.65
N GLY A 133 26.70 -11.91 -11.93
CA GLY A 133 27.25 -10.70 -12.52
C GLY A 133 28.72 -10.80 -12.97
N GLU A 134 29.40 -11.95 -12.76
CA GLU A 134 30.80 -12.11 -13.13
C GLU A 134 31.02 -11.99 -14.65
N LYS A 135 30.03 -12.36 -15.46
CA LYS A 135 30.07 -12.23 -16.91
C LYS A 135 29.91 -10.80 -17.43
N ILE A 136 29.60 -9.85 -16.55
CA ILE A 136 29.32 -8.47 -16.93
C ILE A 136 30.41 -7.57 -16.35
N ASN A 137 31.07 -6.82 -17.23
CA ASN A 137 32.12 -5.89 -16.84
C ASN A 137 31.63 -4.44 -16.88
N GLY A 138 32.19 -3.63 -16.00
CA GLY A 138 31.88 -2.20 -15.88
C GLY A 138 31.72 -1.77 -14.44
N THR A 139 31.99 -0.49 -14.19
CA THR A 139 32.00 0.13 -12.85
C THR A 139 30.84 1.10 -12.65
N ILE A 140 29.95 1.20 -13.61
CA ILE A 140 28.72 1.99 -13.55
C ILE A 140 27.58 1.21 -14.17
N GLY A 141 26.39 1.31 -13.57
CA GLY A 141 25.22 0.66 -14.12
C GLY A 141 23.94 1.01 -13.36
N ILE A 142 22.83 0.59 -13.95
CA ILE A 142 21.47 0.75 -13.44
C ILE A 142 20.74 -0.58 -13.53
N GLY A 143 19.81 -0.82 -12.61
CA GLY A 143 19.03 -2.05 -12.57
C GLY A 143 17.58 -1.78 -12.16
N HIS A 144 16.70 -2.69 -12.54
CA HIS A 144 15.27 -2.54 -12.35
C HIS A 144 14.57 -3.88 -12.17
N THR A 145 13.64 -3.97 -11.20
CA THR A 145 12.60 -5.01 -11.15
C THR A 145 11.27 -4.37 -11.50
N ARG A 146 10.55 -4.98 -12.45
CA ARG A 146 9.33 -4.42 -13.01
C ARG A 146 8.10 -5.18 -12.52
N TRP A 147 7.06 -4.41 -12.23
CA TRP A 147 5.67 -4.85 -12.26
C TRP A 147 5.01 -4.21 -13.47
N ALA A 148 4.41 -5.03 -14.35
CA ALA A 148 3.89 -4.55 -15.62
C ALA A 148 2.65 -3.66 -15.44
N THR A 149 2.77 -2.39 -15.84
CA THR A 149 1.71 -1.39 -15.85
C THR A 149 1.27 -1.06 -17.28
N HIS A 150 2.25 -0.77 -18.15
CA HIS A 150 2.06 -0.48 -19.57
C HIS A 150 2.78 -1.52 -20.41
N GLY A 151 2.06 -2.28 -21.24
CA GLY A 151 2.57 -3.39 -22.05
C GLY A 151 2.78 -4.68 -21.25
N ALA A 152 2.46 -5.82 -21.86
CA ALA A 152 2.60 -7.14 -21.25
C ALA A 152 4.06 -7.44 -20.83
N PRO A 153 4.31 -8.31 -19.83
CA PRO A 153 5.65 -8.78 -19.50
C PRO A 153 6.31 -9.40 -20.73
N SER A 154 7.35 -8.73 -21.24
CA SER A 154 8.13 -9.18 -22.39
C SER A 154 9.55 -8.60 -22.32
N PHE A 155 10.49 -9.19 -23.04
CA PHE A 155 11.86 -8.68 -23.11
C PHE A 155 11.93 -7.25 -23.63
N ALA A 156 11.06 -6.88 -24.59
CA ALA A 156 10.98 -5.52 -25.13
C ALA A 156 10.52 -4.52 -24.09
N ASN A 157 9.53 -4.91 -23.28
CA ASN A 157 8.91 -4.06 -22.25
C ASN A 157 9.62 -4.09 -20.90
N ALA A 158 10.57 -5.03 -20.67
CA ALA A 158 11.40 -5.05 -19.47
C ALA A 158 12.42 -3.90 -19.50
N HIS A 159 12.66 -3.28 -18.32
CA HIS A 159 13.72 -2.26 -18.15
C HIS A 159 15.10 -2.94 -18.02
N PRO A 160 16.18 -2.20 -18.26
CA PRO A 160 16.31 -0.80 -18.73
C PRO A 160 15.91 -0.62 -20.20
N HIS A 161 15.45 0.59 -20.56
CA HIS A 161 15.24 1.01 -21.96
C HIS A 161 16.44 1.79 -22.48
N ILE A 162 16.75 1.63 -23.76
CA ILE A 162 17.90 2.27 -24.42
C ILE A 162 17.43 3.18 -25.54
N SER A 163 18.14 4.27 -25.77
CA SER A 163 17.91 5.15 -26.93
C SER A 163 18.23 4.44 -28.25
N ALA A 164 17.60 4.87 -29.35
CA ALA A 164 17.76 4.27 -30.67
C ALA A 164 19.22 4.33 -31.19
N ASP A 165 20.00 5.30 -30.72
CA ASP A 165 21.41 5.47 -31.03
C ASP A 165 22.34 4.68 -30.08
N GLY A 166 21.78 4.00 -29.05
CA GLY A 166 22.51 3.15 -28.12
C GLY A 166 23.31 3.90 -27.04
N ARG A 167 23.18 5.22 -26.93
CA ARG A 167 24.01 6.04 -26.02
C ARG A 167 23.47 6.14 -24.61
N PHE A 168 22.14 6.12 -24.43
CA PHE A 168 21.50 6.34 -23.14
C PHE A 168 20.70 5.12 -22.71
N ALA A 169 20.92 4.63 -21.49
CA ALA A 169 20.03 3.67 -20.87
C ALA A 169 19.33 4.29 -19.66
N VAL A 170 18.05 3.94 -19.48
CA VAL A 170 17.17 4.50 -18.46
C VAL A 170 16.38 3.39 -17.75
N VAL A 171 16.31 3.50 -16.44
CA VAL A 171 15.33 2.80 -15.59
C VAL A 171 14.35 3.82 -15.02
N HIS A 172 13.09 3.43 -14.86
CA HIS A 172 12.00 4.32 -14.48
C HIS A 172 11.00 3.61 -13.57
N ASN A 173 10.68 4.26 -12.46
CA ASN A 173 9.50 3.97 -11.64
C ASN A 173 8.51 5.12 -11.77
N GLY A 174 7.25 4.83 -12.03
CA GLY A 174 6.21 5.83 -12.19
C GLY A 174 5.47 5.72 -13.51
N ILE A 175 4.85 6.83 -13.93
CA ILE A 175 4.10 6.94 -15.19
C ILE A 175 4.37 8.28 -15.83
N ILE A 176 4.65 8.25 -17.13
CA ILE A 176 4.72 9.43 -17.97
C ILE A 176 3.34 9.62 -18.62
N GLU A 177 2.52 10.47 -18.03
CA GLU A 177 1.11 10.66 -18.44
C GLU A 177 0.97 11.16 -19.89
N ASN A 178 1.89 12.01 -20.34
CA ASN A 178 1.90 12.56 -21.69
C ASN A 178 2.71 11.73 -22.70
N TYR A 179 3.04 10.47 -22.40
CA TYR A 179 3.93 9.63 -23.22
C TYR A 179 3.42 9.43 -24.65
N ILE A 180 2.11 9.35 -24.86
CA ILE A 180 1.51 9.15 -26.19
C ILE A 180 1.87 10.32 -27.10
N ALA A 181 1.63 11.55 -26.65
CA ALA A 181 1.95 12.75 -27.42
C ALA A 181 3.45 12.87 -27.72
N LEU A 182 4.30 12.56 -26.70
CA LEU A 182 5.76 12.57 -26.86
C LEU A 182 6.23 11.49 -27.85
N ARG A 183 5.67 10.28 -27.77
CA ARG A 183 5.96 9.17 -28.68
C ARG A 183 5.59 9.50 -30.12
N ASP A 184 4.41 10.07 -30.33
CA ASP A 184 3.94 10.42 -31.68
C ASP A 184 4.82 11.53 -32.30
N SER A 185 5.17 12.56 -31.55
CA SER A 185 6.12 13.61 -31.99
C SER A 185 7.48 13.01 -32.35
N LEU A 186 8.04 12.10 -31.54
CA LEU A 186 9.32 11.46 -31.82
C LEU A 186 9.25 10.54 -33.05
N LYS A 187 8.13 9.85 -33.28
CA LYS A 187 7.91 9.05 -34.49
C LYS A 187 7.84 9.88 -35.75
N GLU A 188 7.21 11.05 -35.69
CA GLU A 188 7.19 12.01 -36.80
C GLU A 188 8.62 12.47 -37.17
N GLU A 189 9.52 12.53 -36.20
CA GLU A 189 10.94 12.80 -36.38
C GLU A 189 11.75 11.56 -36.83
N GLY A 190 11.12 10.42 -37.03
CA GLY A 190 11.74 9.20 -37.53
C GLY A 190 12.30 8.26 -36.43
N VAL A 191 12.05 8.52 -35.13
CA VAL A 191 12.50 7.67 -34.04
C VAL A 191 11.70 6.34 -34.03
N LYS A 192 12.41 5.24 -33.97
CA LYS A 192 11.83 3.89 -33.87
C LYS A 192 11.76 3.47 -32.41
N PHE A 193 10.59 2.96 -32.00
CA PHE A 193 10.35 2.43 -30.66
C PHE A 193 10.37 0.90 -30.70
N ALA A 194 11.02 0.29 -29.70
CA ALA A 194 11.14 -1.16 -29.54
C ALA A 194 10.12 -1.72 -28.56
N SER A 195 9.56 -0.90 -27.68
CA SER A 195 8.62 -1.31 -26.62
C SER A 195 7.28 -0.60 -26.70
N GLU A 196 6.33 -1.09 -25.91
CA GLU A 196 5.00 -0.46 -25.72
C GLU A 196 4.94 0.41 -24.44
N THR A 197 6.04 0.47 -23.67
CA THR A 197 6.07 1.19 -22.38
C THR A 197 6.08 2.70 -22.57
N ASP A 198 5.55 3.40 -21.59
CA ASP A 198 5.67 4.85 -21.46
C ASP A 198 7.12 5.29 -21.27
N THR A 199 7.94 4.48 -20.63
CA THR A 199 9.34 4.76 -20.27
C THR A 199 10.24 5.01 -21.48
N GLU A 200 10.04 4.30 -22.59
CA GLU A 200 10.95 4.38 -23.74
C GLU A 200 11.03 5.79 -24.34
N VAL A 201 10.01 6.65 -24.12
CA VAL A 201 10.10 8.05 -24.60
C VAL A 201 11.24 8.82 -23.94
N ILE A 202 11.67 8.43 -22.72
CA ILE A 202 12.66 9.15 -21.93
C ILE A 202 14.05 9.09 -22.58
N PRO A 203 14.66 7.90 -22.82
CA PRO A 203 15.96 7.83 -23.47
C PRO A 203 15.95 8.44 -24.90
N GLN A 204 14.80 8.38 -25.61
CA GLN A 204 14.68 8.99 -26.92
C GLN A 204 14.68 10.53 -26.83
N LEU A 205 14.00 11.12 -25.83
CA LEU A 205 14.03 12.57 -25.59
C LEU A 205 15.44 13.04 -25.19
N ILE A 206 16.12 12.29 -24.31
CA ILE A 206 17.49 12.63 -23.91
C ILE A 206 18.41 12.63 -25.14
N ALA A 207 18.33 11.61 -25.99
CA ALA A 207 19.11 11.53 -27.21
C ALA A 207 18.80 12.69 -28.16
N LYS A 208 17.54 13.12 -28.32
CA LYS A 208 17.10 14.26 -29.10
C LYS A 208 17.73 15.58 -28.64
N TYR A 209 17.81 15.78 -27.30
CA TYR A 209 18.33 17.03 -26.73
C TYR A 209 19.84 17.02 -26.48
N TYR A 210 20.51 15.88 -26.69
CA TYR A 210 21.94 15.75 -26.46
C TYR A 210 22.79 16.49 -27.48
N ASN A 211 23.66 17.33 -26.97
CA ASN A 211 24.61 18.13 -27.77
C ASN A 211 26.05 18.06 -27.24
N GLY A 212 26.36 17.00 -26.42
CA GLY A 212 27.65 16.86 -25.75
C GLY A 212 27.58 17.16 -24.25
N ASP A 213 26.48 17.70 -23.76
CA ASP A 213 26.24 17.93 -22.34
C ASP A 213 25.12 16.98 -21.81
N PHE A 214 25.51 16.05 -20.98
CA PHE A 214 24.61 15.00 -20.45
C PHE A 214 23.58 15.57 -19.45
N PHE A 215 24.03 16.43 -18.54
CA PHE A 215 23.15 17.07 -17.58
C PHE A 215 22.09 17.96 -18.25
N GLU A 216 22.51 18.76 -19.21
CA GLU A 216 21.62 19.64 -19.95
C GLU A 216 20.59 18.85 -20.78
N ALA A 217 21.00 17.74 -21.39
CA ALA A 217 20.09 16.88 -22.16
C ALA A 217 19.03 16.25 -21.26
N VAL A 218 19.42 15.74 -20.07
CA VAL A 218 18.48 15.19 -19.08
C VAL A 218 17.53 16.25 -18.56
N SER A 219 18.04 17.42 -18.16
CA SER A 219 17.23 18.53 -17.66
C SER A 219 16.17 18.98 -18.69
N LYS A 220 16.55 19.09 -19.97
CA LYS A 220 15.60 19.42 -21.05
C LYS A 220 14.56 18.33 -21.27
N ALA A 221 14.97 17.07 -21.27
CA ALA A 221 14.06 15.94 -21.44
C ALA A 221 13.03 15.90 -20.30
N VAL A 222 13.49 15.99 -19.05
CA VAL A 222 12.65 15.96 -17.84
C VAL A 222 11.64 17.13 -17.82
N SER A 223 12.02 18.33 -18.31
CA SER A 223 11.09 19.46 -18.39
C SER A 223 9.89 19.25 -19.33
N LYS A 224 9.91 18.20 -20.16
CA LYS A 224 8.81 17.82 -21.06
C LYS A 224 7.94 16.70 -20.52
N LEU A 225 8.34 16.06 -19.41
CA LEU A 225 7.62 14.95 -18.84
C LEU A 225 6.52 15.43 -17.89
N GLU A 226 5.32 14.89 -18.05
CA GLU A 226 4.20 15.03 -17.12
C GLU A 226 3.95 13.71 -16.41
N GLY A 227 3.53 13.77 -15.13
CA GLY A 227 3.28 12.58 -14.31
C GLY A 227 4.31 12.36 -13.21
N SER A 228 4.42 11.12 -12.72
CA SER A 228 5.33 10.72 -11.65
C SER A 228 6.51 9.91 -12.18
N TYR A 229 7.72 10.18 -11.67
CA TYR A 229 8.90 9.41 -12.07
C TYR A 229 10.03 9.44 -11.04
N ALA A 230 10.74 8.31 -10.96
CA ALA A 230 12.09 8.18 -10.42
C ALA A 230 12.94 7.57 -11.53
N LEU A 231 14.05 8.22 -11.88
CA LEU A 231 14.89 7.84 -13.02
C LEU A 231 16.32 7.54 -12.56
N GLY A 232 16.91 6.48 -13.12
CA GLY A 232 18.35 6.26 -13.14
C GLY A 232 18.81 6.23 -14.61
N ILE A 233 19.84 7.02 -14.95
CA ILE A 233 20.24 7.28 -16.33
C ILE A 233 21.76 7.16 -16.45
N VAL A 234 22.24 6.40 -17.43
CA VAL A 234 23.67 6.28 -17.79
C VAL A 234 23.89 6.66 -19.26
N CYS A 235 25.07 7.17 -19.57
CA CYS A 235 25.45 7.64 -20.88
C CYS A 235 26.84 7.10 -21.28
N THR A 236 26.99 6.61 -22.52
CA THR A 236 28.27 6.07 -23.02
C THR A 236 29.41 7.09 -23.05
N ASP A 237 29.08 8.37 -23.25
CA ASP A 237 30.07 9.43 -23.35
C ASP A 237 30.55 9.92 -21.97
N PHE A 238 29.89 9.45 -20.88
CA PHE A 238 30.19 9.78 -19.48
C PHE A 238 30.30 8.49 -18.64
N PRO A 239 31.41 7.75 -18.78
CA PRO A 239 31.54 6.37 -18.30
C PRO A 239 31.60 6.22 -16.77
N ASP A 240 31.64 7.29 -16.02
CA ASP A 240 31.65 7.35 -14.56
C ASP A 240 30.47 8.14 -13.95
N THR A 241 29.57 8.65 -14.79
CA THR A 241 28.49 9.56 -14.37
C THR A 241 27.12 8.89 -14.46
N LEU A 242 26.46 8.76 -13.31
CA LEU A 242 25.08 8.32 -13.15
C LEU A 242 24.23 9.57 -12.83
N ILE A 243 23.13 9.78 -13.57
CA ILE A 243 22.15 10.83 -13.22
C ILE A 243 20.90 10.20 -12.64
N ALA A 244 20.45 10.76 -11.54
CA ALA A 244 19.18 10.40 -10.87
C ALA A 244 18.23 11.61 -10.88
N VAL A 245 16.94 11.36 -11.14
CA VAL A 245 15.90 12.39 -11.12
C VAL A 245 14.69 11.89 -10.39
N ARG A 246 14.04 12.75 -9.60
CA ARG A 246 12.82 12.39 -8.87
C ARG A 246 11.69 13.37 -9.10
N LYS A 247 10.48 12.84 -9.26
CA LYS A 247 9.21 13.56 -9.14
C LYS A 247 8.12 12.59 -8.67
N PHE A 248 7.66 12.74 -7.43
CA PHE A 248 6.64 11.94 -6.74
C PHE A 248 7.02 10.47 -6.44
N SER A 249 7.74 9.77 -7.33
CA SER A 249 8.20 8.40 -7.08
C SER A 249 9.45 8.37 -6.20
N PRO A 250 9.56 7.44 -5.21
CA PRO A 250 10.67 7.45 -4.26
C PRO A 250 12.01 7.12 -4.91
N LEU A 251 13.04 7.90 -4.57
CA LEU A 251 14.44 7.68 -4.94
C LEU A 251 15.36 8.29 -3.89
N ILE A 252 16.38 7.56 -3.49
CA ILE A 252 17.40 7.97 -2.53
C ILE A 252 18.80 7.76 -3.10
N ILE A 253 19.76 8.45 -2.54
CA ILE A 253 21.19 8.31 -2.86
C ILE A 253 21.91 7.75 -1.63
N GLY A 254 22.73 6.72 -1.82
CA GLY A 254 23.66 6.24 -0.81
C GLY A 254 25.06 6.77 -1.07
N LEU A 255 25.75 7.22 -0.03
CA LEU A 255 27.08 7.79 -0.11
C LEU A 255 28.10 6.85 0.53
N SER A 256 29.24 6.61 -0.14
CA SER A 256 30.40 5.98 0.46
C SER A 256 31.71 6.48 -0.15
N SER A 257 32.84 6.12 0.45
CA SER A 257 34.17 6.49 -0.05
C SER A 257 34.60 5.73 -1.34
N GLU A 258 33.97 4.60 -1.63
CA GLU A 258 34.35 3.73 -2.74
C GLU A 258 33.34 3.76 -3.90
N ALA A 259 32.11 4.17 -3.63
CA ALA A 259 31.03 4.20 -4.62
C ALA A 259 29.87 5.09 -4.15
N ASN A 260 29.05 5.52 -5.10
CA ASN A 260 27.76 6.15 -4.82
C ASN A 260 26.63 5.34 -5.47
N TYR A 261 25.48 5.32 -4.82
CA TYR A 261 24.37 4.44 -5.11
C TYR A 261 23.11 5.24 -5.33
N ILE A 262 22.19 4.74 -6.14
CA ILE A 262 20.79 5.12 -6.11
C ILE A 262 19.92 3.91 -5.80
N ALA A 263 18.83 4.11 -5.08
CA ALA A 263 17.84 3.07 -4.84
C ALA A 263 16.45 3.66 -4.63
N SER A 264 15.42 2.92 -5.02
CA SER A 264 14.04 3.28 -4.71
C SER A 264 13.65 2.96 -3.26
N ASP A 265 14.50 2.19 -2.53
CA ASP A 265 14.33 1.87 -1.11
C ASP A 265 15.68 1.63 -0.45
N VAL A 266 15.77 2.02 0.80
CA VAL A 266 16.94 1.88 1.67
C VAL A 266 17.41 0.42 1.80
N THR A 267 16.50 -0.55 1.80
CA THR A 267 16.81 -1.98 1.94
C THR A 267 17.78 -2.49 0.90
N ALA A 268 17.81 -1.88 -0.29
CA ALA A 268 18.74 -2.25 -1.36
C ALA A 268 20.19 -1.85 -1.10
N ILE A 269 20.43 -0.80 -0.30
CA ILE A 269 21.77 -0.19 -0.16
C ILE A 269 22.31 -0.19 1.27
N VAL A 270 21.50 -0.50 2.27
CA VAL A 270 21.85 -0.40 3.70
C VAL A 270 23.04 -1.28 4.11
N SER A 271 23.31 -2.39 3.39
CA SER A 271 24.50 -3.23 3.59
C SER A 271 25.80 -2.59 3.08
N HIS A 272 25.70 -1.58 2.22
CA HIS A 272 26.85 -0.91 1.60
C HIS A 272 27.11 0.48 2.20
N THR A 273 26.07 1.19 2.62
CA THR A 273 26.18 2.48 3.28
C THR A 273 24.97 2.80 4.14
N ARG A 274 25.21 3.59 5.21
CA ARG A 274 24.17 4.14 6.07
C ARG A 274 23.95 5.64 5.84
N ASP A 275 24.82 6.29 5.07
CA ASP A 275 24.75 7.72 4.77
C ASP A 275 23.89 7.93 3.53
N ILE A 276 22.73 8.54 3.72
CA ILE A 276 21.68 8.67 2.69
C ILE A 276 21.39 10.15 2.43
N LEU A 277 21.32 10.51 1.15
CA LEU A 277 20.71 11.76 0.71
C LEU A 277 19.32 11.49 0.13
N TYR A 278 18.31 12.16 0.65
CA TYR A 278 16.96 12.15 0.07
C TYR A 278 16.90 13.16 -1.07
N ILE A 279 16.40 12.72 -2.23
CA ILE A 279 16.11 13.60 -3.39
C ILE A 279 14.67 14.09 -3.25
N GLU A 280 14.42 15.38 -3.42
CA GLU A 280 13.08 15.97 -3.44
C GLU A 280 12.49 16.05 -4.83
N ASP A 281 11.19 16.38 -4.91
CA ASP A 281 10.48 16.45 -6.19
C ASP A 281 11.03 17.58 -7.09
N GLY A 282 11.43 17.22 -8.30
CA GLY A 282 12.01 18.15 -9.29
C GLY A 282 13.52 18.27 -9.22
N GLU A 283 14.19 17.60 -8.26
CA GLU A 283 15.64 17.63 -8.14
C GLU A 283 16.32 16.62 -9.08
N ILE A 284 17.54 16.99 -9.50
CA ILE A 284 18.44 16.17 -10.32
C ILE A 284 19.75 15.98 -9.56
N ALA A 285 20.15 14.71 -9.39
CA ALA A 285 21.43 14.35 -8.79
C ALA A 285 22.40 13.81 -9.83
N VAL A 286 23.64 14.29 -9.79
CA VAL A 286 24.76 13.81 -10.60
C VAL A 286 25.73 13.08 -9.71
N LEU A 287 25.84 11.77 -9.88
CA LEU A 287 26.70 10.88 -9.09
C LEU A 287 27.92 10.49 -9.90
N THR A 288 29.08 10.55 -9.27
CA THR A 288 30.35 10.01 -9.77
C THR A 288 30.97 9.12 -8.67
N PRO A 289 32.00 8.32 -8.94
CA PRO A 289 32.69 7.57 -7.89
C PRO A 289 33.26 8.43 -6.76
N ASN A 290 33.49 9.72 -7.03
CA ASN A 290 34.17 10.64 -6.12
C ASN A 290 33.22 11.59 -5.36
N GLY A 291 31.93 11.60 -5.68
CA GLY A 291 30.96 12.47 -4.99
C GLY A 291 29.65 12.62 -5.73
N VAL A 292 28.76 13.34 -5.07
CA VAL A 292 27.40 13.63 -5.55
C VAL A 292 27.16 15.12 -5.56
N LYS A 293 26.54 15.63 -6.62
CA LYS A 293 26.03 16.98 -6.73
C LYS A 293 24.52 16.93 -6.94
N LEU A 294 23.81 17.76 -6.21
CA LEU A 294 22.35 17.87 -6.25
C LEU A 294 21.96 19.23 -6.85
N TYR A 295 20.94 19.25 -7.70
CA TYR A 295 20.47 20.46 -8.37
C TYR A 295 18.95 20.57 -8.26
N ASP A 296 18.42 21.79 -8.11
CA ASP A 296 16.99 22.06 -8.21
C ASP A 296 16.50 22.12 -9.68
N GLY A 297 15.19 22.34 -9.86
CA GLY A 297 14.57 22.47 -11.19
C GLY A 297 15.08 23.66 -12.03
N ASP A 298 15.67 24.67 -11.38
CA ASP A 298 16.28 25.85 -12.00
C ASP A 298 17.79 25.67 -12.22
N LYS A 299 18.33 24.48 -11.94
CA LYS A 299 19.75 24.07 -12.09
C LYS A 299 20.70 24.77 -11.09
N ASN A 300 20.21 25.26 -9.96
CA ASN A 300 21.06 25.73 -8.89
C ASN A 300 21.58 24.52 -8.09
N GLU A 301 22.89 24.52 -7.79
CA GLU A 301 23.49 23.46 -6.96
C GLU A 301 23.00 23.58 -5.51
N LEU A 302 22.51 22.47 -4.96
CA LEU A 302 21.98 22.36 -3.62
C LEU A 302 23.00 21.67 -2.70
N HIS A 303 23.07 22.13 -1.46
CA HIS A 303 23.83 21.46 -0.41
C HIS A 303 22.88 20.88 0.63
N ARG A 304 23.03 19.57 0.92
CA ARG A 304 22.21 18.84 1.87
C ARG A 304 23.08 17.88 2.67
N ASP A 305 22.92 17.90 4.00
CA ASP A 305 23.62 16.97 4.88
C ASP A 305 23.02 15.57 4.76
N PRO A 306 23.85 14.50 4.73
CA PRO A 306 23.37 13.13 4.73
C PRO A 306 22.60 12.79 6.01
N ALA A 307 21.51 12.05 5.87
CA ALA A 307 20.84 11.39 6.98
C ALA A 307 21.49 10.02 7.24
N VAL A 308 21.69 9.68 8.52
CA VAL A 308 22.27 8.38 8.90
C VAL A 308 21.16 7.39 9.26
N ILE A 309 21.16 6.22 8.63
CA ILE A 309 20.24 5.14 8.95
C ILE A 309 20.65 4.47 10.24
N SER A 310 19.78 4.55 11.25
CA SER A 310 20.05 4.09 12.61
C SER A 310 19.72 2.62 12.90
N TRP A 311 18.92 1.94 12.03
CA TRP A 311 18.54 0.55 12.25
C TRP A 311 19.56 -0.45 11.68
N ASP A 312 19.60 -1.65 12.28
CA ASP A 312 20.60 -2.67 11.97
C ASP A 312 20.29 -3.41 10.65
N VAL A 313 21.34 -3.73 9.88
CA VAL A 313 21.25 -4.55 8.65
C VAL A 313 20.69 -5.93 8.97
N ALA A 314 21.07 -6.53 10.10
CA ALA A 314 20.53 -7.82 10.56
C ALA A 314 19.01 -7.82 10.72
N ALA A 315 18.39 -6.67 10.98
CA ALA A 315 16.93 -6.56 11.05
C ALA A 315 16.24 -6.79 9.70
N ALA A 316 16.94 -6.69 8.58
CA ALA A 316 16.43 -6.99 7.24
C ALA A 316 16.67 -8.44 6.82
N GLU A 317 17.19 -9.31 7.69
CA GLU A 317 17.40 -10.74 7.45
C GLU A 317 16.28 -11.56 8.12
N LYS A 318 16.11 -12.83 7.70
CA LYS A 318 15.04 -13.70 8.21
C LYS A 318 15.27 -14.25 9.63
N ASP A 319 16.45 -14.11 10.19
CA ASP A 319 16.80 -14.48 11.57
C ASP A 319 16.43 -15.95 11.95
N GLY A 320 16.57 -16.86 11.00
CA GLY A 320 16.24 -18.28 11.17
C GLY A 320 14.77 -18.64 10.95
N TYR A 321 13.90 -17.69 10.64
CA TYR A 321 12.53 -17.97 10.23
C TYR A 321 12.46 -18.34 8.74
N ASP A 322 11.48 -19.17 8.37
CA ASP A 322 11.27 -19.54 6.96
C ASP A 322 10.78 -18.34 6.15
N HIS A 323 9.98 -17.43 6.76
CA HIS A 323 9.37 -16.28 6.12
C HIS A 323 9.53 -15.01 6.96
N PHE A 324 9.67 -13.86 6.29
CA PHE A 324 9.68 -12.54 6.93
C PHE A 324 8.40 -12.29 7.74
N MET A 325 7.23 -12.66 7.22
CA MET A 325 5.97 -12.44 7.91
C MET A 325 5.95 -13.09 9.31
N MET A 326 6.45 -14.34 9.46
CA MET A 326 6.49 -14.97 10.77
C MET A 326 7.48 -14.27 11.70
N LYS A 327 8.68 -13.91 11.20
CA LYS A 327 9.63 -13.09 11.96
C LYS A 327 8.97 -11.79 12.46
N GLU A 328 8.31 -11.07 11.58
CA GLU A 328 7.66 -9.79 11.88
C GLU A 328 6.49 -9.93 12.86
N ILE A 329 5.76 -11.05 12.82
CA ILE A 329 4.76 -11.39 13.84
C ILE A 329 5.43 -11.59 15.21
N MET A 330 6.54 -12.33 15.27
CA MET A 330 7.26 -12.60 16.51
C MET A 330 8.01 -11.38 17.05
N GLU A 331 8.34 -10.41 16.22
CA GLU A 331 8.96 -9.14 16.59
C GLU A 331 7.99 -8.13 17.22
N GLN A 332 6.68 -8.33 17.16
CA GLN A 332 5.68 -7.37 17.61
C GLN A 332 5.88 -6.89 19.06
N PRO A 333 6.22 -7.74 20.05
CA PRO A 333 6.49 -7.27 21.40
C PRO A 333 7.59 -6.22 21.44
N ASN A 334 8.69 -6.47 20.74
CA ASN A 334 9.82 -5.54 20.68
C ASN A 334 9.47 -4.27 19.90
N ALA A 335 8.79 -4.38 18.75
CA ALA A 335 8.38 -3.25 17.95
C ALA A 335 7.43 -2.31 18.73
N VAL A 336 6.43 -2.87 19.40
CA VAL A 336 5.50 -2.13 20.26
C VAL A 336 6.24 -1.50 21.46
N LYS A 337 7.17 -2.24 22.07
CA LYS A 337 8.00 -1.72 23.16
C LYS A 337 8.83 -0.50 22.73
N GLN A 338 9.46 -0.56 21.57
CA GLN A 338 10.24 0.55 21.01
C GLN A 338 9.34 1.75 20.70
N THR A 339 8.19 1.50 20.07
CA THR A 339 7.19 2.53 19.77
C THR A 339 6.75 3.29 21.04
N ILE A 340 6.47 2.57 22.11
CA ILE A 340 6.00 3.15 23.38
C ILE A 340 7.16 3.83 24.13
N LYS A 341 8.28 3.10 24.34
CA LYS A 341 9.40 3.56 25.15
C LYS A 341 10.06 4.83 24.63
N SER A 342 10.11 5.02 23.33
CA SER A 342 10.68 6.21 22.69
C SER A 342 9.91 7.50 22.97
N ARG A 343 8.73 7.42 23.65
CA ARG A 343 7.82 8.55 23.88
C ARG A 343 7.37 8.70 25.31
N ILE A 344 7.95 7.94 26.22
CA ILE A 344 7.60 8.01 27.64
C ILE A 344 8.81 8.45 28.45
N GLU A 345 8.67 9.59 29.12
CA GLU A 345 9.59 10.13 30.10
C GLU A 345 8.93 10.11 31.48
N GLY A 346 9.28 9.12 32.30
CA GLY A 346 8.56 8.85 33.55
C GLY A 346 7.13 8.42 33.30
N ARG A 347 6.16 9.28 33.56
CA ARG A 347 4.73 9.05 33.22
C ARG A 347 4.21 10.01 32.13
N GLU A 348 5.06 10.90 31.67
CA GLU A 348 4.67 11.85 30.61
C GLU A 348 4.84 11.24 29.22
N ILE A 349 3.91 11.57 28.32
CA ILE A 349 4.01 11.25 26.90
C ILE A 349 4.59 12.47 26.19
N VAL A 350 5.75 12.29 25.57
CA VAL A 350 6.48 13.33 24.85
C VAL A 350 6.49 13.00 23.35
N PHE A 351 6.04 13.95 22.56
CA PHE A 351 6.15 13.90 21.10
C PHE A 351 7.04 15.04 20.65
N ASP A 352 8.30 14.74 20.30
CA ASP A 352 9.28 15.73 19.90
C ASP A 352 8.86 16.47 18.63
N GLY A 353 8.99 17.80 18.65
CA GLY A 353 8.83 18.66 17.49
C GLY A 353 7.39 18.85 16.98
N LEU A 354 6.35 18.38 17.70
CA LEU A 354 4.98 18.63 17.27
C LEU A 354 4.63 20.12 17.30
N LYS A 355 4.08 20.61 16.19
CA LYS A 355 3.47 21.94 16.07
C LYS A 355 2.03 21.95 16.59
N LEU A 356 1.41 20.77 16.76
CA LEU A 356 0.12 20.57 17.41
C LEU A 356 0.30 20.70 18.92
N ASN A 357 0.23 21.92 19.43
CA ASN A 357 0.30 22.23 20.85
C ASN A 357 -1.08 22.23 21.53
N GLU A 358 -1.10 22.43 22.86
CA GLU A 358 -2.32 22.49 23.66
C GLU A 358 -3.36 23.52 23.13
N GLU A 359 -2.88 24.72 22.72
CA GLU A 359 -3.77 25.77 22.20
C GLU A 359 -4.47 25.37 20.90
N LYS A 360 -3.73 24.73 19.99
CA LYS A 360 -4.29 24.21 18.74
C LYS A 360 -5.23 23.05 18.99
N LEU A 361 -4.80 22.09 19.85
CA LEU A 361 -5.61 20.92 20.18
C LEU A 361 -6.96 21.29 20.75
N LYS A 362 -7.03 22.29 21.64
CA LYS A 362 -8.29 22.82 22.21
C LYS A 362 -9.22 23.46 21.17
N LYS A 363 -8.70 23.86 20.02
CA LYS A 363 -9.52 24.42 18.92
C LYS A 363 -10.09 23.33 17.99
N ILE A 364 -9.53 22.11 18.04
CA ILE A 364 -9.98 21.00 17.21
C ILE A 364 -11.38 20.56 17.68
N ASN A 365 -12.31 20.52 16.75
CA ASN A 365 -13.68 20.07 17.00
C ASN A 365 -14.09 18.88 16.14
N ARG A 366 -13.20 18.40 15.27
CA ARG A 366 -13.35 17.22 14.41
C ARG A 366 -11.99 16.58 14.14
N ILE A 367 -11.95 15.26 14.16
CA ILE A 367 -10.81 14.47 13.70
C ILE A 367 -11.24 13.68 12.47
N GLU A 368 -10.39 13.66 11.43
CA GLU A 368 -10.55 12.80 10.25
C GLU A 368 -9.32 11.92 10.16
N ILE A 369 -9.51 10.60 10.19
CA ILE A 369 -8.43 9.63 9.98
C ILE A 369 -8.52 9.18 8.53
N VAL A 370 -7.40 9.22 7.80
CA VAL A 370 -7.39 8.91 6.37
C VAL A 370 -6.23 7.97 6.07
N ALA A 371 -6.52 6.82 5.47
CA ALA A 371 -5.54 5.78 5.20
C ALA A 371 -6.01 4.77 4.14
N CYS A 372 -5.17 3.78 3.81
CA CYS A 372 -5.47 2.65 2.94
C CYS A 372 -5.18 1.32 3.63
N GLY A 373 -5.91 0.25 3.26
CA GLY A 373 -5.63 -1.12 3.68
C GLY A 373 -5.58 -1.32 5.21
N SER A 374 -4.56 -2.01 5.71
CA SER A 374 -4.39 -2.24 7.14
C SER A 374 -4.27 -0.95 7.96
N ALA A 375 -3.67 0.10 7.40
CA ALA A 375 -3.61 1.40 8.06
C ALA A 375 -5.01 2.04 8.22
N TYR A 376 -5.93 1.80 7.27
CA TYR A 376 -7.34 2.19 7.43
C TYR A 376 -8.00 1.42 8.57
N HIS A 377 -7.74 0.11 8.71
CA HIS A 377 -8.28 -0.69 9.82
C HIS A 377 -7.71 -0.25 11.17
N ALA A 378 -6.42 0.14 11.24
CA ALA A 378 -5.86 0.78 12.43
C ALA A 378 -6.58 2.10 12.75
N GLY A 379 -6.88 2.89 11.72
CA GLY A 379 -7.67 4.11 11.84
C GLY A 379 -9.11 3.86 12.34
N MET A 380 -9.73 2.73 11.96
CA MET A 380 -11.06 2.35 12.50
C MET A 380 -11.01 2.13 14.02
N VAL A 381 -9.98 1.46 14.52
CA VAL A 381 -9.76 1.33 15.97
C VAL A 381 -9.50 2.71 16.58
N GLY A 382 -8.66 3.53 15.95
CA GLY A 382 -8.37 4.91 16.36
C GLY A 382 -9.63 5.76 16.48
N LYS A 383 -10.60 5.60 15.58
CA LYS A 383 -11.91 6.27 15.68
C LYS A 383 -12.61 5.96 16.99
N TYR A 384 -12.77 4.67 17.34
CA TYR A 384 -13.42 4.28 18.60
C TYR A 384 -12.67 4.83 19.80
N VAL A 385 -11.35 4.76 19.81
CA VAL A 385 -10.49 5.24 20.90
C VAL A 385 -10.60 6.76 21.06
N PHE A 386 -10.52 7.53 19.98
CA PHE A 386 -10.57 8.98 20.03
C PHE A 386 -11.98 9.49 20.42
N GLU A 387 -13.04 8.90 19.86
CA GLU A 387 -14.42 9.29 20.25
C GLU A 387 -14.69 9.00 21.74
N GLU A 388 -14.20 7.84 22.25
CA GLU A 388 -14.37 7.50 23.66
C GLU A 388 -13.54 8.38 24.60
N MET A 389 -12.26 8.60 24.29
CA MET A 389 -11.36 9.32 25.18
C MET A 389 -11.41 10.85 25.03
N LEU A 390 -11.58 11.34 23.80
CA LEU A 390 -11.48 12.78 23.51
C LEU A 390 -12.86 13.46 23.39
N ARG A 391 -13.92 12.70 23.19
CA ARG A 391 -15.28 13.20 22.94
C ARG A 391 -15.35 14.16 21.75
N ILE A 392 -14.44 14.00 20.79
CA ILE A 392 -14.42 14.75 19.53
C ILE A 392 -14.95 13.84 18.42
N PRO A 393 -15.93 14.26 17.60
CA PRO A 393 -16.39 13.51 16.45
C PRO A 393 -15.24 13.12 15.54
N THR A 394 -15.07 11.82 15.32
CA THR A 394 -13.96 11.27 14.54
C THR A 394 -14.48 10.52 13.33
N GLY A 395 -14.15 11.00 12.13
CA GLY A 395 -14.40 10.34 10.86
C GLY A 395 -13.25 9.41 10.49
N ILE A 396 -13.55 8.44 9.63
CA ILE A 396 -12.54 7.62 8.96
C ILE A 396 -12.90 7.46 7.50
N ASP A 397 -11.91 7.56 6.61
CA ASP A 397 -12.14 7.46 5.18
C ASP A 397 -11.00 6.72 4.48
N TYR A 398 -11.31 6.06 3.38
CA TYR A 398 -10.28 5.59 2.45
C TYR A 398 -9.62 6.79 1.77
N ALA A 399 -8.31 6.80 1.70
CA ALA A 399 -7.58 7.91 1.11
C ALA A 399 -7.93 8.12 -0.38
N SER A 400 -8.17 7.03 -1.12
CA SER A 400 -8.65 7.05 -2.51
C SER A 400 -9.98 7.79 -2.67
N GLU A 401 -10.90 7.66 -1.71
CA GLU A 401 -12.22 8.30 -1.74
C GLU A 401 -12.18 9.72 -1.17
N TYR A 402 -11.43 9.91 -0.06
CA TYR A 402 -11.29 11.20 0.60
C TYR A 402 -10.88 12.31 -0.36
N ARG A 403 -9.89 12.06 -1.20
CA ARG A 403 -9.33 13.05 -2.13
C ARG A 403 -10.34 13.53 -3.19
N TYR A 404 -11.36 12.73 -3.52
CA TYR A 404 -12.31 13.05 -4.59
C TYR A 404 -13.72 13.44 -4.09
N ARG A 405 -14.10 13.04 -2.88
CA ARG A 405 -15.46 13.31 -2.36
C ARG A 405 -15.72 14.75 -1.93
N ASN A 406 -14.77 15.68 -2.13
CA ASN A 406 -14.87 17.07 -1.67
C ASN A 406 -15.07 17.15 -0.14
N PRO A 407 -14.10 16.69 0.70
CA PRO A 407 -14.27 16.50 2.13
C PRO A 407 -14.59 17.81 2.84
N ILE A 408 -15.46 17.75 3.87
CA ILE A 408 -15.79 18.88 4.74
C ILE A 408 -14.74 18.93 5.84
N THR A 409 -13.68 19.68 5.60
CA THR A 409 -12.57 19.86 6.52
C THR A 409 -12.11 21.32 6.51
N ASN A 410 -11.55 21.82 7.62
CA ASN A 410 -11.15 23.21 7.81
C ASN A 410 -10.06 23.33 8.88
N ASP A 411 -9.75 24.54 9.31
CA ASP A 411 -8.74 24.89 10.33
C ASP A 411 -9.03 24.39 11.75
N LYS A 412 -10.23 23.87 12.01
CA LYS A 412 -10.61 23.21 13.27
C LYS A 412 -10.64 21.68 13.15
N THR A 413 -10.21 21.16 12.02
CA THR A 413 -10.09 19.72 11.78
C THR A 413 -8.64 19.28 11.95
N LEU A 414 -8.42 18.20 12.71
CA LEU A 414 -7.18 17.45 12.71
C LEU A 414 -7.31 16.29 11.72
N THR A 415 -6.53 16.27 10.66
CA THR A 415 -6.48 15.13 9.75
C THR A 415 -5.29 14.24 10.10
N VAL A 416 -5.58 13.03 10.60
CA VAL A 416 -4.58 12.01 10.94
C VAL A 416 -4.37 11.12 9.72
N ILE A 417 -3.16 11.10 9.20
CA ILE A 417 -2.74 10.36 8.01
C ILE A 417 -1.93 9.16 8.45
N ILE A 418 -2.35 7.94 8.12
CA ILE A 418 -1.64 6.73 8.53
C ILE A 418 -1.11 5.99 7.29
N SER A 419 0.20 5.71 7.28
CA SER A 419 0.84 4.93 6.23
C SER A 419 2.11 4.26 6.75
N GLN A 420 2.26 2.94 6.58
CA GLN A 420 3.47 2.25 7.01
C GLN A 420 4.70 2.74 6.23
N SER A 421 4.63 2.78 4.91
CA SER A 421 5.74 3.20 4.05
C SER A 421 5.92 4.72 3.97
N GLY A 422 4.84 5.48 4.23
CA GLY A 422 4.81 6.92 3.98
C GLY A 422 4.88 7.32 2.51
N GLU A 423 4.70 6.35 1.59
CA GLU A 423 4.81 6.54 0.14
C GLU A 423 3.51 6.20 -0.62
N THR A 424 2.41 5.88 0.07
CA THR A 424 1.14 5.53 -0.55
C THR A 424 0.57 6.75 -1.28
N ALA A 425 0.41 6.65 -2.60
CA ALA A 425 0.03 7.77 -3.47
C ALA A 425 -1.31 8.42 -3.07
N ASP A 426 -2.36 7.60 -2.90
CA ASP A 426 -3.67 8.10 -2.47
C ASP A 426 -3.60 8.80 -1.11
N THR A 427 -2.83 8.24 -0.18
CA THR A 427 -2.67 8.79 1.16
C THR A 427 -1.92 10.14 1.13
N LEU A 428 -0.88 10.25 0.30
CA LEU A 428 -0.17 11.51 0.08
C LEU A 428 -1.06 12.56 -0.58
N ALA A 429 -1.87 12.16 -1.56
CA ALA A 429 -2.79 13.07 -2.23
C ALA A 429 -3.91 13.55 -1.28
N ALA A 430 -4.45 12.65 -0.44
CA ALA A 430 -5.42 13.00 0.59
C ALA A 430 -4.84 13.98 1.62
N LEU A 431 -3.59 13.80 2.03
CA LEU A 431 -2.85 14.74 2.88
C LEU A 431 -2.78 16.13 2.25
N LYS A 432 -2.36 16.20 0.97
CA LYS A 432 -2.28 17.48 0.24
C LYS A 432 -3.64 18.16 0.12
N GLU A 433 -4.71 17.41 -0.11
CA GLU A 433 -6.08 17.92 -0.15
C GLU A 433 -6.54 18.46 1.22
N ALA A 434 -6.25 17.75 2.31
CA ALA A 434 -6.54 18.20 3.67
C ALA A 434 -5.84 19.54 3.99
N LYS A 435 -4.54 19.64 3.68
CA LYS A 435 -3.76 20.88 3.86
C LYS A 435 -4.31 22.03 3.04
N LYS A 436 -4.63 21.81 1.77
CA LYS A 436 -5.22 22.83 0.89
C LYS A 436 -6.50 23.41 1.47
N ARG A 437 -7.24 22.62 2.28
CA ARG A 437 -8.49 23.05 2.96
C ARG A 437 -8.25 23.68 4.33
N GLY A 438 -7.00 23.80 4.76
CA GLY A 438 -6.60 24.42 6.02
C GLY A 438 -6.60 23.50 7.23
N SER A 439 -6.81 22.19 7.07
CA SER A 439 -6.71 21.22 8.16
C SER A 439 -5.27 21.09 8.62
N HIS A 440 -5.08 20.97 9.94
CA HIS A 440 -3.78 20.56 10.50
C HIS A 440 -3.57 19.06 10.27
N THR A 441 -2.45 18.68 9.68
CA THR A 441 -2.16 17.30 9.29
C THR A 441 -1.13 16.67 10.21
N LEU A 442 -1.46 15.49 10.77
CA LEU A 442 -0.58 14.66 11.60
C LEU A 442 -0.34 13.32 10.91
N ALA A 443 0.88 13.06 10.49
CA ALA A 443 1.24 11.80 9.86
C ALA A 443 1.75 10.76 10.88
N ILE A 444 1.28 9.52 10.78
CA ILE A 444 1.80 8.35 11.49
C ILE A 444 2.44 7.45 10.44
N VAL A 445 3.76 7.38 10.42
CA VAL A 445 4.53 6.65 9.39
C VAL A 445 5.69 5.86 10.04
N ASN A 446 6.20 4.84 9.33
CA ASN A 446 7.35 4.09 9.82
C ASN A 446 8.67 4.53 9.16
N VAL A 447 8.61 4.98 7.90
CA VAL A 447 9.81 5.31 7.13
C VAL A 447 10.16 6.80 7.29
N VAL A 448 11.34 7.04 7.85
CA VAL A 448 11.88 8.40 8.04
C VAL A 448 12.15 9.04 6.68
N GLY A 449 11.81 10.33 6.54
CA GLY A 449 12.04 11.09 5.32
C GLY A 449 11.13 10.71 4.14
N SER A 450 10.10 9.88 4.37
CA SER A 450 9.12 9.55 3.33
C SER A 450 8.32 10.76 2.84
N SER A 451 7.72 10.63 1.66
CA SER A 451 6.96 11.72 1.03
C SER A 451 5.83 12.25 1.91
N ILE A 452 5.10 11.37 2.62
CA ILE A 452 4.06 11.76 3.57
C ILE A 452 4.67 12.47 4.79
N ALA A 453 5.81 11.97 5.32
CA ALA A 453 6.50 12.62 6.44
C ALA A 453 6.93 14.05 6.09
N ASN A 454 7.51 14.25 4.91
CA ASN A 454 7.95 15.58 4.47
C ASN A 454 6.79 16.54 4.19
N ALA A 455 5.63 16.03 3.75
CA ALA A 455 4.49 16.86 3.38
C ALA A 455 3.59 17.24 4.56
N ALA A 456 3.57 16.49 5.65
CA ALA A 456 2.71 16.71 6.81
C ALA A 456 3.15 17.93 7.66
N ASP A 457 2.24 18.50 8.44
CA ASP A 457 2.58 19.55 9.41
C ASP A 457 3.30 18.97 10.61
N ASP A 458 2.86 17.80 11.08
CA ASP A 458 3.45 17.04 12.16
C ASP A 458 3.63 15.57 11.78
N VAL A 459 4.66 14.92 12.32
CA VAL A 459 4.99 13.52 12.04
C VAL A 459 5.29 12.76 13.33
N ILE A 460 4.70 11.57 13.46
CA ILE A 460 5.03 10.60 14.49
C ILE A 460 5.48 9.29 13.81
N TYR A 461 6.73 8.90 14.04
CA TYR A 461 7.27 7.65 13.50
C TYR A 461 6.89 6.47 14.38
N THR A 462 6.51 5.34 13.81
CA THR A 462 6.14 4.14 14.59
C THR A 462 7.34 3.40 15.17
N TRP A 463 8.53 3.56 14.60
CA TRP A 463 9.76 2.86 15.01
C TRP A 463 9.62 1.33 15.02
N ALA A 464 8.81 0.78 14.12
CA ALA A 464 8.60 -0.67 13.99
C ALA A 464 9.83 -1.42 13.42
N GLY A 465 10.85 -0.69 12.97
CA GLY A 465 11.94 -1.25 12.18
C GLY A 465 11.49 -1.61 10.75
N PRO A 466 12.35 -2.24 9.95
CA PRO A 466 12.01 -2.65 8.59
C PRO A 466 10.93 -3.74 8.62
N GLU A 467 9.93 -3.61 7.75
CA GLU A 467 8.88 -4.58 7.52
C GLU A 467 8.87 -4.95 6.04
N ILE A 468 9.27 -6.19 5.74
CA ILE A 468 9.59 -6.70 4.40
C ILE A 468 8.42 -7.47 3.78
N ALA A 469 7.75 -8.33 4.59
CA ALA A 469 6.58 -9.07 4.12
C ALA A 469 5.52 -8.11 3.57
N VAL A 470 4.93 -8.44 2.42
CA VAL A 470 3.94 -7.59 1.78
C VAL A 470 2.75 -7.35 2.69
N ALA A 471 2.22 -8.41 3.30
CA ALA A 471 1.15 -8.32 4.28
C ALA A 471 1.69 -7.72 5.60
N THR A 472 1.23 -6.53 5.96
CA THR A 472 1.70 -5.83 7.17
C THR A 472 1.23 -6.52 8.46
N THR A 473 2.09 -6.58 9.47
CA THR A 473 1.82 -7.19 10.78
C THR A 473 2.25 -6.29 11.94
N LYS A 474 3.55 -6.16 12.21
CA LYS A 474 4.08 -5.28 13.26
C LYS A 474 3.82 -3.80 12.96
N GLY A 475 3.74 -3.42 11.68
CA GLY A 475 3.35 -2.07 11.27
C GLY A 475 1.96 -1.69 11.80
N TYR A 476 0.99 -2.60 11.74
CA TYR A 476 -0.36 -2.38 12.25
C TYR A 476 -0.38 -2.20 13.77
N THR A 477 0.25 -3.09 14.54
CA THR A 477 0.26 -3.01 16.02
C THR A 477 1.01 -1.79 16.55
N THR A 478 2.05 -1.35 15.84
CA THR A 478 2.75 -0.11 16.20
C THR A 478 1.95 1.14 15.84
N GLN A 479 1.17 1.15 14.75
CA GLN A 479 0.23 2.22 14.43
C GLN A 479 -0.85 2.34 15.52
N LEU A 480 -1.42 1.23 15.98
CA LEU A 480 -2.36 1.21 17.12
C LEU A 480 -1.72 1.82 18.37
N SER A 481 -0.49 1.41 18.69
CA SER A 481 0.22 1.93 19.87
C SER A 481 0.41 3.45 19.82
N VAL A 482 0.73 4.01 18.66
CA VAL A 482 0.83 5.47 18.46
C VAL A 482 -0.53 6.14 18.63
N LEU A 483 -1.61 5.57 18.08
CA LEU A 483 -2.97 6.11 18.24
C LEU A 483 -3.39 6.14 19.71
N TYR A 484 -3.08 5.10 20.48
CA TYR A 484 -3.36 5.06 21.92
C TYR A 484 -2.58 6.13 22.70
N LEU A 485 -1.28 6.30 22.38
CA LEU A 485 -0.47 7.35 23.03
C LEU A 485 -0.99 8.75 22.70
N ILE A 486 -1.40 9.01 21.47
CA ILE A 486 -2.04 10.27 21.07
C ILE A 486 -3.33 10.50 21.86
N ALA A 487 -4.16 9.47 22.01
CA ALA A 487 -5.41 9.56 22.76
C ALA A 487 -5.19 9.89 24.25
N VAL A 488 -4.25 9.21 24.90
CA VAL A 488 -3.89 9.49 26.31
C VAL A 488 -3.33 10.90 26.46
N TRP A 489 -2.38 11.29 25.59
CA TRP A 489 -1.78 12.62 25.59
C TRP A 489 -2.85 13.72 25.42
N ALA A 490 -3.71 13.55 24.42
CA ALA A 490 -4.77 14.52 24.15
C ALA A 490 -5.83 14.55 25.27
N ALA A 491 -6.22 13.41 25.84
CA ALA A 491 -7.19 13.32 26.92
C ALA A 491 -6.70 14.02 28.20
N ARG A 492 -5.40 13.90 28.53
CA ARG A 492 -4.78 14.65 29.64
C ARG A 492 -4.86 16.16 29.44
N ILE A 493 -4.62 16.64 28.22
CA ILE A 493 -4.66 18.07 27.90
C ILE A 493 -6.10 18.61 27.91
N LEU A 494 -7.03 17.85 27.33
CA LEU A 494 -8.43 18.29 27.16
C LEU A 494 -9.27 18.07 28.40
N GLY A 495 -8.88 17.18 29.32
CA GLY A 495 -9.67 16.83 30.51
C GLY A 495 -11.01 16.19 30.18
N THR A 496 -11.11 15.47 29.07
CA THR A 496 -12.36 14.90 28.55
C THR A 496 -12.75 13.56 29.15
N MET A 497 -11.81 12.89 29.84
CA MET A 497 -12.00 11.64 30.54
C MET A 497 -11.47 11.75 31.97
N ASP A 498 -12.05 10.99 32.90
CA ASP A 498 -11.57 10.90 34.27
C ASP A 498 -10.07 10.56 34.31
N SER A 499 -9.31 11.32 35.13
CA SER A 499 -7.85 11.20 35.17
C SER A 499 -7.39 9.81 35.65
N ALA A 500 -8.08 9.20 36.61
CA ALA A 500 -7.73 7.85 37.09
C ALA A 500 -7.95 6.80 35.99
N ARG A 501 -8.98 6.99 35.15
CA ARG A 501 -9.25 6.14 33.99
C ARG A 501 -8.16 6.30 32.93
N VAL A 502 -7.73 7.52 32.63
CA VAL A 502 -6.63 7.82 31.67
C VAL A 502 -5.33 7.17 32.14
N GLU A 503 -5.00 7.30 33.43
CA GLU A 503 -3.79 6.70 33.99
C GLU A 503 -3.81 5.17 33.97
N LYS A 504 -4.97 4.55 34.19
CA LYS A 504 -5.12 3.11 34.04
C LYS A 504 -4.88 2.64 32.60
N ILE A 505 -5.43 3.37 31.60
CA ILE A 505 -5.19 3.08 30.18
C ILE A 505 -3.70 3.24 29.86
N PHE A 506 -3.04 4.29 30.37
CA PHE A 506 -1.60 4.47 30.21
C PHE A 506 -0.78 3.30 30.76
N ASP A 507 -1.10 2.82 31.97
CA ASP A 507 -0.44 1.66 32.56
C ASP A 507 -0.66 0.39 31.72
N ASP A 508 -1.87 0.19 31.20
CA ASP A 508 -2.19 -0.93 30.33
C ASP A 508 -1.46 -0.83 28.96
N ILE A 509 -1.28 0.37 28.39
CA ILE A 509 -0.44 0.57 27.18
C ILE A 509 0.99 0.11 27.44
N CYS A 510 1.57 0.45 28.62
CA CYS A 510 2.92 0.03 28.96
C CYS A 510 3.08 -1.51 29.10
N ARG A 511 1.99 -2.24 29.36
CA ARG A 511 1.95 -3.71 29.47
C ARG A 511 1.76 -4.42 28.13
N LEU A 512 1.37 -3.71 27.07
CA LEU A 512 1.08 -4.33 25.76
C LEU A 512 2.20 -5.26 25.28
N PRO A 513 3.51 -4.91 25.35
CA PRO A 513 4.57 -5.81 24.90
C PRO A 513 4.54 -7.18 25.57
N GLU A 514 4.42 -7.21 26.91
CA GLU A 514 4.34 -8.46 27.70
C GLU A 514 3.08 -9.26 27.34
N LEU A 515 1.95 -8.59 27.16
CA LEU A 515 0.70 -9.25 26.84
C LEU A 515 0.71 -9.83 25.42
N ILE A 516 1.35 -9.18 24.45
CA ILE A 516 1.57 -9.71 23.10
C ILE A 516 2.43 -10.97 23.17
N GLU A 517 3.52 -10.97 23.95
CA GLU A 517 4.34 -12.19 24.17
C GLU A 517 3.50 -13.37 24.66
N ARG A 518 2.59 -13.13 25.62
CA ARG A 518 1.68 -14.17 26.11
C ARG A 518 0.74 -14.69 25.02
N VAL A 519 0.23 -13.80 24.15
CA VAL A 519 -0.63 -14.20 23.02
C VAL A 519 0.17 -15.06 22.03
N ILE A 520 1.40 -14.69 21.72
CA ILE A 520 2.29 -15.44 20.81
C ILE A 520 2.53 -16.88 21.31
N LEU A 521 2.56 -17.11 22.62
CA LEU A 521 2.69 -18.48 23.18
C LEU A 521 1.53 -19.43 22.77
N SER A 522 0.43 -18.91 22.26
CA SER A 522 -0.66 -19.71 21.69
C SER A 522 -0.40 -20.21 20.26
N GLU A 523 0.73 -19.83 19.64
CA GLU A 523 1.11 -20.19 18.27
C GLU A 523 0.96 -21.69 17.98
N PRO A 524 1.45 -22.64 18.80
CA PRO A 524 1.32 -24.07 18.50
C PRO A 524 -0.13 -24.53 18.39
N LYS A 525 -1.02 -23.98 19.22
CA LYS A 525 -2.45 -24.25 19.17
C LYS A 525 -3.07 -23.68 17.89
N ILE A 526 -2.75 -22.43 17.56
CA ILE A 526 -3.27 -21.78 16.35
C ILE A 526 -2.81 -22.51 15.09
N LYS A 527 -1.58 -23.02 15.09
CA LYS A 527 -1.04 -23.84 14.02
C LYS A 527 -1.87 -25.11 13.77
N GLU A 528 -2.26 -25.79 14.84
CA GLU A 528 -3.15 -26.96 14.71
C GLU A 528 -4.54 -26.56 14.20
N MET A 529 -5.11 -25.47 14.73
CA MET A 529 -6.40 -24.95 14.28
C MET A 529 -6.40 -24.62 12.78
N ALA A 530 -5.32 -24.02 12.27
CA ALA A 530 -5.20 -23.67 10.87
C ALA A 530 -5.22 -24.88 9.91
N LYS A 531 -4.87 -26.08 10.38
CA LYS A 531 -5.00 -27.32 9.59
C LYS A 531 -6.46 -27.68 9.27
N HIS A 532 -7.38 -27.31 10.15
CA HIS A 532 -8.81 -27.58 9.97
C HIS A 532 -9.49 -26.59 8.99
N CYS A 533 -8.82 -25.49 8.63
CA CYS A 533 -9.37 -24.53 7.68
C CYS A 533 -9.65 -25.16 6.30
N GLY A 534 -8.80 -26.11 5.87
CA GLY A 534 -8.90 -26.70 4.53
C GLY A 534 -8.74 -25.64 3.42
N ASP A 535 -9.55 -25.79 2.37
CA ASP A 535 -9.64 -24.81 1.27
C ASP A 535 -11.09 -24.37 1.05
N PRO A 536 -11.69 -23.63 2.00
CA PRO A 536 -13.07 -23.20 1.86
C PRO A 536 -13.17 -22.17 0.72
N LYS A 537 -14.30 -22.21 -0.02
CA LYS A 537 -14.60 -21.20 -1.04
C LYS A 537 -14.72 -19.79 -0.44
N SER A 538 -15.26 -19.72 0.77
CA SER A 538 -15.37 -18.48 1.54
C SER A 538 -15.52 -18.78 3.04
N LEU A 539 -15.10 -17.82 3.86
CA LEU A 539 -15.36 -17.80 5.31
C LEU A 539 -15.69 -16.39 5.80
N PHE A 540 -16.26 -16.30 7.00
CA PHE A 540 -16.73 -15.03 7.53
C PHE A 540 -16.06 -14.71 8.86
N PHE A 541 -15.75 -13.42 9.04
CA PHE A 541 -15.38 -12.87 10.34
C PHE A 541 -16.53 -12.05 10.89
N ILE A 542 -16.81 -12.16 12.17
CA ILE A 542 -17.86 -11.38 12.83
C ILE A 542 -17.35 -10.78 14.14
N GLY A 543 -17.69 -9.53 14.38
CA GLY A 543 -17.32 -8.82 15.61
C GLY A 543 -18.29 -7.67 15.90
N ARG A 544 -18.11 -7.04 17.06
CA ARG A 544 -18.86 -5.85 17.46
C ARG A 544 -17.93 -4.80 18.01
N ASN A 545 -18.17 -3.52 17.71
CA ASN A 545 -17.33 -2.41 18.14
C ASN A 545 -15.87 -2.61 17.66
N ILE A 546 -14.88 -2.58 18.55
CA ILE A 546 -13.46 -2.79 18.24
C ILE A 546 -13.24 -4.19 17.64
N ASP A 547 -13.89 -5.24 18.14
CA ASP A 547 -13.81 -6.60 17.56
C ASP A 547 -14.20 -6.60 16.07
N TYR A 548 -15.15 -5.74 15.64
CA TYR A 548 -15.48 -5.61 14.21
C TYR A 548 -14.34 -4.96 13.41
N ALA A 549 -13.69 -3.93 13.96
CA ALA A 549 -12.54 -3.30 13.30
C ALA A 549 -11.38 -4.31 13.14
N VAL A 550 -11.13 -5.14 14.15
CA VAL A 550 -10.12 -6.22 14.08
C VAL A 550 -10.55 -7.32 13.11
N SER A 551 -11.84 -7.66 13.05
CA SER A 551 -12.39 -8.64 12.08
C SER A 551 -12.07 -8.24 10.63
N LEU A 552 -12.14 -6.95 10.29
CA LEU A 552 -11.77 -6.44 8.97
C LEU A 552 -10.29 -6.68 8.66
N GLU A 553 -9.41 -6.40 9.62
CA GLU A 553 -7.97 -6.63 9.46
C GLU A 553 -7.63 -8.12 9.36
N ALA A 554 -8.20 -8.96 10.22
CA ALA A 554 -8.01 -10.41 10.19
C ALA A 554 -8.47 -11.01 8.85
N SER A 555 -9.63 -10.59 8.35
CA SER A 555 -10.14 -10.98 7.03
C SER A 555 -9.20 -10.51 5.90
N LEU A 556 -8.65 -9.29 5.99
CA LEU A 556 -7.70 -8.79 5.01
C LEU A 556 -6.43 -9.65 4.98
N LYS A 557 -5.82 -9.94 6.14
CA LYS A 557 -4.61 -10.79 6.22
C LYS A 557 -4.84 -12.15 5.60
N LEU A 558 -5.96 -12.79 5.90
CA LEU A 558 -6.27 -14.09 5.32
C LEU A 558 -6.40 -14.03 3.79
N LYS A 559 -7.12 -13.04 3.25
CA LYS A 559 -7.28 -12.83 1.80
C LYS A 559 -5.95 -12.63 1.09
N GLU A 560 -5.10 -11.77 1.65
CA GLU A 560 -3.84 -11.36 1.02
C GLU A 560 -2.91 -12.54 0.77
N ILE A 561 -2.74 -13.41 1.75
CA ILE A 561 -1.69 -14.44 1.70
C ILE A 561 -2.20 -15.84 1.38
N SER A 562 -3.47 -16.16 1.64
CA SER A 562 -4.05 -17.48 1.37
C SER A 562 -4.94 -17.54 0.14
N TYR A 563 -5.35 -16.37 -0.39
CA TYR A 563 -6.29 -16.22 -1.51
C TYR A 563 -7.69 -16.80 -1.23
N ILE A 564 -8.01 -17.09 0.03
CA ILE A 564 -9.36 -17.49 0.44
C ILE A 564 -10.23 -16.25 0.48
N HIS A 565 -11.37 -16.28 -0.20
CA HIS A 565 -12.36 -15.21 -0.10
C HIS A 565 -12.89 -15.16 1.34
N SER A 566 -12.71 -14.04 2.00
CA SER A 566 -13.23 -13.81 3.34
C SER A 566 -13.85 -12.42 3.46
N GLU A 567 -14.89 -12.31 4.28
CA GLU A 567 -15.56 -11.04 4.55
C GLU A 567 -15.74 -10.86 6.06
N ALA A 568 -15.68 -9.61 6.50
CA ALA A 568 -15.92 -9.25 7.88
C ALA A 568 -17.21 -8.43 8.01
N TYR A 569 -18.03 -8.78 8.99
CA TYR A 569 -19.31 -8.12 9.23
C TYR A 569 -19.45 -7.68 10.68
N ALA A 570 -20.07 -6.52 10.88
CA ALA A 570 -20.64 -6.22 12.19
C ALA A 570 -21.69 -7.28 12.51
N ALA A 571 -21.47 -8.05 13.60
CA ALA A 571 -22.26 -9.25 13.87
C ALA A 571 -23.78 -9.01 13.94
N GLY A 572 -24.20 -7.82 14.33
CA GLY A 572 -25.61 -7.43 14.32
C GLY A 572 -26.20 -7.33 12.91
N GLU A 573 -25.39 -6.99 11.91
CA GLU A 573 -25.82 -6.81 10.51
C GLU A 573 -26.01 -8.14 9.76
N LEU A 574 -25.52 -9.26 10.27
CA LEU A 574 -25.73 -10.57 9.65
C LEU A 574 -27.19 -10.85 9.32
N LYS A 575 -28.11 -10.46 10.21
CA LYS A 575 -29.57 -10.68 10.08
C LYS A 575 -30.19 -9.93 8.90
N HIS A 576 -29.53 -8.88 8.42
CA HIS A 576 -30.05 -8.00 7.38
C HIS A 576 -29.67 -8.44 5.95
N GLY A 577 -29.25 -9.72 5.80
CA GLY A 577 -28.98 -10.33 4.49
C GLY A 577 -27.94 -11.43 4.53
N THR A 578 -26.76 -11.15 5.03
CA THR A 578 -25.56 -12.00 4.93
C THR A 578 -25.72 -13.36 5.61
N ILE A 579 -26.58 -13.50 6.60
CA ILE A 579 -26.85 -14.78 7.28
C ILE A 579 -27.40 -15.85 6.30
N SER A 580 -27.92 -15.44 5.16
CA SER A 580 -28.35 -16.34 4.09
C SER A 580 -27.21 -17.16 3.46
N LEU A 581 -25.96 -16.72 3.65
CA LEU A 581 -24.75 -17.39 3.16
C LEU A 581 -24.22 -18.45 4.15
N ILE A 582 -24.78 -18.52 5.36
CA ILE A 582 -24.39 -19.48 6.37
C ILE A 582 -25.12 -20.82 6.08
N GLU A 583 -24.34 -21.86 5.86
CA GLU A 583 -24.74 -23.21 5.58
C GLU A 583 -23.90 -24.22 6.39
N GLU A 584 -24.26 -25.49 6.34
CA GLU A 584 -23.55 -26.55 7.06
C GLU A 584 -22.05 -26.57 6.75
N GLY A 585 -21.21 -26.54 7.78
CA GLY A 585 -19.75 -26.52 7.67
C GLY A 585 -19.15 -25.19 7.24
N ARG A 586 -19.93 -24.12 7.07
CA ARG A 586 -19.40 -22.77 6.76
C ARG A 586 -18.59 -22.25 7.93
N THR A 587 -17.31 -21.95 7.70
CA THR A 587 -16.46 -21.40 8.76
C THR A 587 -16.83 -19.95 9.07
N VAL A 588 -17.07 -19.68 10.37
CA VAL A 588 -17.31 -18.36 10.92
C VAL A 588 -16.29 -18.13 12.04
N ILE A 589 -15.49 -17.06 11.91
CA ILE A 589 -14.54 -16.64 12.93
C ILE A 589 -15.17 -15.49 13.72
N ALA A 590 -15.42 -15.72 15.01
CA ALA A 590 -16.11 -14.78 15.91
C ALA A 590 -15.12 -14.12 16.86
N LEU A 591 -14.94 -12.80 16.75
CA LEU A 591 -14.17 -12.00 17.67
C LEU A 591 -15.09 -11.53 18.80
N ALA A 592 -14.85 -12.03 20.01
CA ALA A 592 -15.71 -11.91 21.19
C ALA A 592 -14.92 -11.44 22.42
N ALA A 593 -13.95 -10.57 22.22
CA ALA A 593 -13.06 -10.09 23.27
C ALA A 593 -13.59 -8.85 23.99
N TYR A 594 -14.44 -8.04 23.34
CA TYR A 594 -15.01 -6.82 23.92
C TYR A 594 -16.06 -7.18 24.99
N GLU A 595 -15.66 -7.05 26.27
CA GLU A 595 -16.39 -7.59 27.43
C GLU A 595 -17.85 -7.12 27.53
N GLU A 596 -18.10 -5.82 27.30
CA GLU A 596 -19.43 -5.23 27.40
C GLU A 596 -20.44 -5.75 26.35
N LEU A 597 -19.92 -6.29 25.24
CA LEU A 597 -20.74 -6.79 24.13
C LEU A 597 -20.66 -8.32 23.97
N PHE A 598 -19.97 -9.00 24.89
CA PHE A 598 -19.76 -10.47 24.84
C PHE A 598 -21.08 -11.23 24.68
N ASP A 599 -22.08 -10.98 25.55
CA ASP A 599 -23.38 -11.68 25.50
C ASP A 599 -24.12 -11.41 24.16
N LYS A 600 -23.96 -10.22 23.61
CA LYS A 600 -24.56 -9.86 22.30
C LYS A 600 -23.91 -10.64 21.17
N LEU A 601 -22.57 -10.77 21.20
CA LEU A 601 -21.85 -11.53 20.21
C LEU A 601 -22.10 -13.05 20.39
N LEU A 602 -22.12 -13.56 21.60
CA LEU A 602 -22.46 -14.94 21.88
C LEU A 602 -23.84 -15.32 21.30
N SER A 603 -24.81 -14.40 21.38
CA SER A 603 -26.13 -14.58 20.72
C SER A 603 -25.98 -14.70 19.20
N ASN A 604 -25.12 -13.90 18.56
CA ASN A 604 -24.88 -14.01 17.11
C ASN A 604 -24.14 -15.31 16.75
N VAL A 605 -23.22 -15.77 17.61
CA VAL A 605 -22.57 -17.08 17.44
C VAL A 605 -23.62 -18.21 17.46
N LYS A 606 -24.55 -18.21 18.39
CA LYS A 606 -25.66 -19.18 18.43
C LYS A 606 -26.52 -19.15 17.17
N GLU A 607 -26.75 -17.99 16.60
CA GLU A 607 -27.53 -17.82 15.36
C GLU A 607 -26.85 -18.46 14.14
N VAL A 608 -25.54 -18.29 13.98
CA VAL A 608 -24.80 -18.92 12.87
C VAL A 608 -24.62 -20.42 13.14
N LYS A 609 -24.41 -20.81 14.40
CA LYS A 609 -24.31 -22.20 14.83
C LYS A 609 -25.59 -22.99 14.54
N ALA A 610 -26.77 -22.39 14.80
CA ALA A 610 -28.07 -23.01 14.50
C ALA A 610 -28.28 -23.27 13.00
N ARG A 611 -27.41 -22.74 12.12
CA ARG A 611 -27.41 -22.97 10.67
C ARG A 611 -26.26 -23.88 10.21
N GLY A 612 -25.60 -24.54 11.15
CA GLY A 612 -24.54 -25.51 10.86
C GLY A 612 -23.16 -24.88 10.65
N ALA A 613 -22.94 -23.62 11.04
CA ALA A 613 -21.60 -23.02 10.94
C ALA A 613 -20.57 -23.77 11.81
N TYR A 614 -19.34 -23.91 11.29
CA TYR A 614 -18.16 -24.26 12.07
C TYR A 614 -17.58 -22.97 12.65
N VAL A 615 -17.59 -22.83 13.97
CA VAL A 615 -17.22 -21.59 14.65
C VAL A 615 -15.85 -21.68 15.29
N ILE A 616 -14.97 -20.75 14.95
CA ILE A 616 -13.74 -20.45 15.66
C ILE A 616 -13.95 -19.13 16.41
N ALA A 617 -13.66 -19.10 17.72
CA ALA A 617 -13.83 -17.88 18.50
C ALA A 617 -12.51 -17.36 19.08
N CYS A 618 -12.39 -16.03 19.19
CA CYS A 618 -11.40 -15.37 20.03
C CYS A 618 -12.13 -14.65 21.17
N ALA A 619 -11.72 -14.89 22.41
CA ALA A 619 -12.36 -14.30 23.58
C ALA A 619 -11.32 -13.94 24.66
N THR A 620 -11.69 -13.03 25.54
CA THR A 620 -10.87 -12.71 26.71
C THR A 620 -10.87 -13.86 27.73
N GLU A 621 -9.74 -14.12 28.36
CA GLU A 621 -9.60 -15.11 29.44
C GLU A 621 -10.71 -14.96 30.47
N GLY A 622 -11.38 -16.09 30.82
CA GLY A 622 -12.49 -16.14 31.73
C GLY A 622 -13.89 -16.24 31.10
N HIS A 623 -14.03 -15.92 29.81
CA HIS A 623 -15.28 -16.11 29.06
C HIS A 623 -15.42 -17.54 28.53
N THR A 624 -15.70 -18.49 29.46
CA THR A 624 -15.75 -19.94 29.14
C THR A 624 -17.04 -20.36 28.43
N GLU A 625 -18.09 -19.56 28.47
CA GLU A 625 -19.38 -19.81 27.82
C GLU A 625 -19.26 -19.96 26.31
N ILE A 626 -18.34 -19.23 25.70
CA ILE A 626 -18.11 -19.28 24.24
C ILE A 626 -17.69 -20.69 23.79
N ALA A 627 -16.96 -21.45 24.64
CA ALA A 627 -16.50 -22.79 24.32
C ALA A 627 -17.64 -23.82 24.25
N LYS A 628 -18.86 -23.47 24.65
CA LYS A 628 -20.04 -24.33 24.50
C LYS A 628 -20.64 -24.20 23.09
N GLU A 629 -20.33 -23.13 22.40
CA GLU A 629 -20.94 -22.78 21.12
C GLU A 629 -19.92 -22.81 19.96
N ALA A 630 -18.62 -22.69 20.25
CA ALA A 630 -17.55 -22.73 19.25
C ALA A 630 -16.80 -24.07 19.30
N GLU A 631 -16.40 -24.56 18.12
CA GLU A 631 -15.56 -25.76 18.01
C GLU A 631 -14.16 -25.50 18.53
N GLU A 632 -13.65 -24.29 18.31
CA GLU A 632 -12.31 -23.90 18.72
C GLU A 632 -12.32 -22.49 19.32
N VAL A 633 -11.54 -22.28 20.39
CA VAL A 633 -11.46 -20.98 21.06
C VAL A 633 -10.01 -20.60 21.31
N ILE A 634 -9.64 -19.38 20.93
CA ILE A 634 -8.39 -18.73 21.30
C ILE A 634 -8.72 -17.77 22.44
N TYR A 635 -7.98 -17.86 23.56
CA TYR A 635 -8.12 -16.92 24.66
C TYR A 635 -6.97 -15.90 24.64
N ILE A 636 -7.30 -14.63 24.81
CA ILE A 636 -6.34 -13.53 24.96
C ILE A 636 -6.39 -12.96 26.38
N PRO A 637 -5.27 -12.39 26.87
CA PRO A 637 -5.22 -11.77 28.19
C PRO A 637 -6.22 -10.62 28.35
N ARG A 638 -6.70 -10.40 29.58
CA ARG A 638 -7.52 -9.23 29.92
C ARG A 638 -6.71 -7.94 29.89
N ILE A 639 -7.24 -6.94 29.21
CA ILE A 639 -6.72 -5.57 29.13
C ILE A 639 -7.90 -4.60 29.05
N ASP A 640 -7.63 -3.31 29.12
CA ASP A 640 -8.64 -2.29 28.84
C ASP A 640 -9.30 -2.52 27.47
N PRO A 641 -10.65 -2.48 27.37
CA PRO A 641 -11.36 -2.74 26.11
C PRO A 641 -10.88 -1.88 24.92
N LEU A 642 -10.43 -0.65 25.16
CA LEU A 642 -9.91 0.23 24.10
C LEU A 642 -8.60 -0.26 23.47
N LEU A 643 -7.86 -1.14 24.14
CA LEU A 643 -6.56 -1.64 23.72
C LEU A 643 -6.61 -3.07 23.15
N LEU A 644 -7.78 -3.72 23.17
CA LEU A 644 -7.98 -5.12 22.76
C LEU A 644 -7.46 -5.41 21.36
N ALA A 645 -7.62 -4.48 20.43
CA ALA A 645 -7.24 -4.67 19.03
C ALA A 645 -5.78 -5.12 18.85
N THR A 646 -4.88 -4.64 19.70
CA THR A 646 -3.45 -5.00 19.65
C THR A 646 -3.20 -6.48 20.03
N LEU A 647 -3.98 -7.03 20.94
CA LEU A 647 -3.85 -8.43 21.35
C LEU A 647 -4.63 -9.36 20.43
N GLU A 648 -5.81 -8.93 20.00
CA GLU A 648 -6.75 -9.74 19.25
C GLU A 648 -6.33 -9.99 17.80
N VAL A 649 -5.58 -9.06 17.19
CA VAL A 649 -5.11 -9.23 15.80
C VAL A 649 -4.03 -10.30 15.67
N VAL A 650 -3.17 -10.46 16.68
CA VAL A 650 -1.98 -11.36 16.64
C VAL A 650 -2.35 -12.82 16.36
N PRO A 651 -3.33 -13.44 17.05
CA PRO A 651 -3.76 -14.80 16.74
C PRO A 651 -4.17 -14.99 15.28
N PHE A 652 -4.81 -13.99 14.67
CA PHE A 652 -5.29 -14.10 13.29
C PHE A 652 -4.23 -13.80 12.24
N GLN A 653 -3.19 -13.06 12.59
CA GLN A 653 -1.96 -12.99 11.78
C GLN A 653 -1.28 -14.38 11.74
N ILE A 654 -1.13 -15.03 12.89
CA ILE A 654 -0.56 -16.38 13.00
C ILE A 654 -1.45 -17.41 12.27
N TYR A 655 -2.77 -17.35 12.46
CA TYR A 655 -3.73 -18.23 11.78
C TYR A 655 -3.63 -18.11 10.26
N SER A 656 -3.66 -16.88 9.75
CA SER A 656 -3.57 -16.60 8.32
C SER A 656 -2.25 -17.09 7.73
N TYR A 657 -1.14 -16.91 8.45
CA TYR A 657 0.17 -17.42 8.07
C TYR A 657 0.15 -18.94 7.88
N TYR A 658 -0.36 -19.71 8.86
CA TYR A 658 -0.38 -21.16 8.76
C TYR A 658 -1.37 -21.68 7.72
N VAL A 659 -2.52 -21.03 7.55
CA VAL A 659 -3.44 -21.36 6.45
C VAL A 659 -2.74 -21.20 5.09
N ALA A 660 -2.03 -20.10 4.88
CA ALA A 660 -1.29 -19.86 3.65
C ALA A 660 -0.14 -20.87 3.46
N LEU A 661 0.58 -21.20 4.55
CA LEU A 661 1.66 -22.19 4.54
C LEU A 661 1.14 -23.57 4.11
N TYR A 662 0.03 -24.04 4.69
CA TYR A 662 -0.57 -25.34 4.37
C TYR A 662 -1.14 -25.39 2.94
N LYS A 663 -1.54 -24.25 2.39
CA LYS A 663 -1.95 -24.13 0.98
C LYS A 663 -0.77 -24.01 0.01
N GLY A 664 0.47 -23.90 0.49
CA GLY A 664 1.67 -23.72 -0.34
C GLY A 664 1.71 -22.37 -1.06
N CYS A 665 1.11 -21.32 -0.45
CA CYS A 665 1.13 -19.97 -1.00
C CYS A 665 2.46 -19.26 -0.72
N ASP A 666 2.84 -18.31 -1.57
CA ASP A 666 3.95 -17.40 -1.30
C ASP A 666 3.48 -16.36 -0.25
N ILE A 667 4.01 -16.49 0.97
CA ILE A 667 3.53 -15.73 2.13
C ILE A 667 4.12 -14.31 2.15
N ASP A 668 5.43 -14.21 1.87
CA ASP A 668 6.13 -12.92 1.92
C ASP A 668 5.83 -12.04 0.70
N LYS A 669 5.59 -12.68 -0.46
CA LYS A 669 5.35 -12.02 -1.74
C LYS A 669 4.10 -12.61 -2.41
N PRO A 670 2.90 -12.39 -1.82
CA PRO A 670 1.66 -12.91 -2.40
C PRO A 670 1.39 -12.32 -3.78
N ARG A 671 0.77 -13.13 -4.65
CA ARG A 671 0.48 -12.72 -6.02
C ARG A 671 -0.40 -11.46 -6.06
N ASN A 672 -0.16 -10.60 -7.04
CA ASN A 672 -0.93 -9.39 -7.31
C ASN A 672 -0.91 -8.35 -6.18
N LEU A 673 0.04 -8.44 -5.25
CA LEU A 673 0.22 -7.47 -4.17
C LEU A 673 1.64 -6.94 -4.12
N ALA A 674 1.78 -5.70 -3.66
CA ALA A 674 3.05 -5.07 -3.33
C ALA A 674 2.98 -4.42 -1.95
N LYS A 675 4.15 -4.27 -1.29
CA LYS A 675 4.24 -3.70 0.06
C LYS A 675 3.72 -2.27 0.15
N SER A 676 3.89 -1.48 -0.91
CA SER A 676 3.42 -0.10 -0.95
C SER A 676 2.91 0.25 -2.36
N VAL A 677 1.79 0.97 -2.43
CA VAL A 677 1.17 1.46 -3.66
C VAL A 677 1.53 2.94 -3.79
N THR A 678 2.50 3.28 -4.67
CA THR A 678 3.07 4.62 -4.78
C THR A 678 2.58 5.40 -6.00
N VAL A 679 1.63 4.85 -6.71
CA VAL A 679 0.99 5.47 -7.87
C VAL A 679 -0.51 5.23 -7.79
N GLU A 680 -1.26 6.12 -8.42
CA GLU A 680 -2.72 6.09 -8.49
C GLU A 680 -3.23 5.11 -9.54
#